data_77ffc2f4a205111a8ac06e6f667bbf2e
#
_entry.id   77ffc2f4a205111a8ac06e6f667bbf2e
#
_cell.length_a   1.000
_cell.length_b   1.000
_cell.length_c   1.000
_cell.angle_alpha   90.00
_cell.angle_beta   90.00
_cell.angle_gamma   90.00
#
_symmetry.space_group_name_H-M   'P 1'
#
loop_
_entity.id
_entity.type
_entity.pdbx_description
1 polymer ?
#
loop_
_entity_poly.entity_id
_entity_poly.type
_entity_poly.pdbx_seq_one_letter_code
_entity_poly.pdbx_strand_id
1 'polypeptide(L)'
;MNRKIYKHFEALHSEKDLGKIKPVYDGRKNLYTAKPLPFGESATFDVTLPEDDGTPSGKRPARAFKVKIKLVNKINMEELHRFLDGKGSISPNILTGIMALDILIRHKPSMEHATVGRSFFTKQGSRPLNGGVEVWQGYYQSARPTPKKMMINVDLSATAFYEGGSLVQMVVKMLNKRSVDDLRRIHDRDRTKLEKSLKNLKVYVTHRGENASKRRLRITKLTNTPAQSTKFEVNGQQIDVATYFFNTYNKRLQYPFLPCVVVRKETYLPMEICNVVEGQRYMRKLNERQTADMIKFTCQPPSARANKISQGLQILDYRQNEYMQQFGLKVSTEMAVVQARVLPPPKLQYHPTSRDAIFTPRDGSWNLRDKKVATGATLGSWACAVFGNERDYPITAVQKFIRELVTTCQDTGMNIPNKNPPIQHCNPQGPIETSLRQVWVRAGNLAKSKPQLILCILPNTGVPLYAEIKRVSDTVIGVASQCIQGKHMFAAKKQYCANVCLKMNVKLGGMNSFIDPTQVPFITQRPTILMGADVTHPAPGAENTGRPSIAAVTASMDAKASRYAASIRVQTGRQEVISDLAEMVKELLKTFYQTCGRKPDRILFYRDGVSEGQFSIVLKDEVKAIKEACRSLDEKYKPTITFVVVQKRHHTRFFPMESKDADRTGNCQPGTVVESVITHPFEFDFYLQSHPGLQGTSRPTHYHVLLDENGFNSDSLQTLSYNLCYVFARCTRAVSLVPPVYYAHLVCARARFHASGENWSDPDTSEGAGGVASYAAVKAELLKVMYFM
;
A
#
# COMPACT_ATOMS: atom_id res chain seq x y z
N MET A 1 15.95 -7.83 -20.58
CA MET A 1 17.07 -7.83 -21.54
C MET A 1 18.37 -8.21 -20.81
N ASN A 2 18.86 -7.42 -19.86
CA ASN A 2 20.14 -7.64 -19.18
C ASN A 2 20.35 -9.07 -18.64
N ARG A 3 19.34 -9.66 -17.94
CA ARG A 3 19.45 -11.06 -17.47
C ARG A 3 19.53 -12.08 -18.61
N LYS A 4 18.92 -11.82 -19.76
CA LYS A 4 19.09 -12.69 -20.94
C LYS A 4 20.52 -12.61 -21.47
N ILE A 5 21.05 -11.39 -21.59
CA ILE A 5 22.46 -11.18 -22.02
C ILE A 5 23.38 -11.88 -21.03
N TYR A 6 23.18 -11.71 -19.73
CA TYR A 6 23.98 -12.34 -18.69
C TYR A 6 23.94 -13.88 -18.78
N LYS A 7 22.74 -14.46 -18.95
CA LYS A 7 22.59 -15.92 -19.10
C LYS A 7 23.39 -16.47 -20.29
N HIS A 8 23.36 -15.77 -21.43
CA HIS A 8 24.15 -16.15 -22.59
C HIS A 8 25.65 -15.91 -22.37
N PHE A 9 26.02 -14.82 -21.74
CA PHE A 9 27.39 -14.54 -21.34
C PHE A 9 27.94 -15.66 -20.45
N GLU A 10 27.23 -16.03 -19.40
CA GLU A 10 27.65 -17.10 -18.49
C GLU A 10 27.81 -18.43 -19.24
N ALA A 11 26.86 -18.79 -20.10
CA ALA A 11 26.91 -20.03 -20.86
C ALA A 11 28.10 -20.08 -21.85
N LEU A 12 28.46 -18.97 -22.46
CA LEU A 12 29.55 -18.90 -23.44
C LEU A 12 30.95 -18.84 -22.80
N HIS A 13 31.05 -18.15 -21.64
CA HIS A 13 32.35 -17.80 -21.05
C HIS A 13 32.68 -18.55 -19.75
N SER A 14 31.77 -19.42 -19.26
CA SER A 14 31.87 -20.11 -17.97
C SER A 14 33.21 -20.84 -17.77
N GLU A 15 33.67 -21.64 -18.77
CA GLU A 15 34.86 -22.44 -18.62
C GLU A 15 36.15 -21.70 -18.94
N LYS A 16 36.17 -20.98 -20.06
CA LYS A 16 37.35 -20.34 -20.60
C LYS A 16 37.75 -19.05 -19.88
N ASP A 17 36.82 -18.17 -19.71
CA ASP A 17 37.08 -16.81 -19.26
C ASP A 17 36.75 -16.58 -17.77
N LEU A 18 35.78 -17.34 -17.27
CA LEU A 18 35.38 -17.25 -15.85
C LEU A 18 36.04 -18.33 -14.96
N GLY A 19 36.79 -19.28 -15.55
CA GLY A 19 37.48 -20.34 -14.79
C GLY A 19 36.52 -21.15 -13.90
N LYS A 20 35.32 -21.44 -14.37
CA LYS A 20 34.23 -22.14 -13.64
C LYS A 20 33.69 -21.37 -12.42
N ILE A 21 34.10 -20.12 -12.22
CA ILE A 21 33.52 -19.28 -11.21
C ILE A 21 32.10 -18.88 -11.66
N LYS A 22 31.14 -18.93 -10.74
CA LYS A 22 29.74 -18.56 -10.99
C LYS A 22 29.42 -17.21 -10.36
N PRO A 23 29.49 -16.13 -11.13
CA PRO A 23 29.12 -14.81 -10.64
C PRO A 23 27.62 -14.71 -10.43
N VAL A 24 27.19 -13.86 -9.50
CA VAL A 24 25.78 -13.52 -9.32
C VAL A 24 25.52 -12.08 -9.75
N TYR A 25 24.42 -11.87 -10.48
CA TYR A 25 24.12 -10.62 -11.14
C TYR A 25 22.81 -10.00 -10.62
N ASP A 26 22.84 -8.72 -10.28
CA ASP A 26 21.67 -7.99 -9.77
C ASP A 26 20.58 -7.71 -10.85
N GLY A 27 20.88 -7.98 -12.12
CA GLY A 27 20.00 -7.71 -13.25
C GLY A 27 20.10 -6.28 -13.79
N ARG A 28 20.98 -5.44 -13.22
CA ARG A 28 21.18 -4.03 -13.58
C ARG A 28 22.62 -3.71 -13.94
N LYS A 29 23.50 -3.59 -12.94
CA LYS A 29 24.89 -3.13 -13.10
C LYS A 29 25.92 -3.93 -12.31
N ASN A 30 25.55 -4.53 -11.16
CA ASN A 30 26.50 -5.12 -10.24
C ASN A 30 26.57 -6.63 -10.41
N LEU A 31 27.80 -7.12 -10.40
CA LEU A 31 28.14 -8.53 -10.45
C LEU A 31 29.01 -8.85 -9.23
N TYR A 32 28.73 -9.95 -8.55
CA TYR A 32 29.49 -10.39 -7.37
C TYR A 32 30.08 -11.77 -7.59
N THR A 33 31.30 -11.98 -7.12
CA THR A 33 32.03 -13.25 -7.21
C THR A 33 32.61 -13.64 -5.85
N ALA A 34 32.70 -14.93 -5.58
CA ALA A 34 33.32 -15.45 -4.37
C ALA A 34 34.86 -15.42 -4.43
N LYS A 35 35.41 -15.41 -5.67
CA LYS A 35 36.85 -15.42 -5.94
C LYS A 35 37.18 -14.40 -7.03
N PRO A 36 38.42 -13.92 -7.11
CA PRO A 36 38.88 -13.10 -8.21
C PRO A 36 38.65 -13.78 -9.56
N LEU A 37 38.22 -13.02 -10.55
CA LEU A 37 38.03 -13.54 -11.91
C LEU A 37 39.40 -13.68 -12.64
N PRO A 38 39.59 -14.70 -13.50
CA PRO A 38 40.88 -15.02 -14.14
C PRO A 38 41.47 -13.89 -14.98
N PHE A 39 40.63 -13.01 -15.55
CA PHE A 39 41.06 -11.90 -16.43
C PHE A 39 41.50 -10.63 -15.66
N GLY A 40 41.62 -10.68 -14.35
CA GLY A 40 42.10 -9.57 -13.51
C GLY A 40 41.11 -8.43 -13.33
N GLU A 41 41.59 -7.17 -13.53
CA GLU A 41 40.80 -5.99 -13.16
C GLU A 41 39.67 -5.62 -14.13
N SER A 42 39.81 -5.94 -15.43
CA SER A 42 38.81 -5.57 -16.42
C SER A 42 38.90 -6.44 -17.68
N ALA A 43 37.75 -6.83 -18.20
CA ALA A 43 37.63 -7.49 -19.50
C ALA A 43 36.35 -7.07 -20.21
N THR A 44 36.33 -7.24 -21.53
CA THR A 44 35.17 -6.95 -22.39
C THR A 44 34.88 -8.18 -23.23
N PHE A 45 33.62 -8.57 -23.28
CA PHE A 45 33.16 -9.78 -23.94
C PHE A 45 32.08 -9.44 -24.96
N ASP A 46 32.13 -10.07 -26.13
CA ASP A 46 31.07 -9.95 -27.13
C ASP A 46 30.05 -11.08 -26.93
N VAL A 47 28.79 -10.70 -26.70
CA VAL A 47 27.69 -11.63 -26.46
C VAL A 47 26.65 -11.46 -27.55
N THR A 48 26.47 -12.47 -28.35
CA THR A 48 25.45 -12.51 -29.39
C THR A 48 24.24 -13.28 -28.91
N LEU A 49 23.09 -12.61 -28.86
CA LEU A 49 21.83 -13.28 -28.52
C LEU A 49 21.29 -14.01 -29.75
N PRO A 50 20.88 -15.28 -29.62
CA PRO A 50 20.14 -15.94 -30.68
C PRO A 50 18.86 -15.15 -30.99
N GLU A 51 18.50 -15.07 -32.26
CA GLU A 51 17.31 -14.35 -32.68
C GLU A 51 16.04 -15.00 -32.08
N ASP A 52 15.38 -14.27 -31.19
CA ASP A 52 14.00 -14.59 -30.74
C ASP A 52 12.97 -14.33 -31.88
N ASP A 53 13.44 -13.96 -33.05
CA ASP A 53 12.67 -13.26 -34.09
C ASP A 53 12.19 -14.14 -35.25
N GLY A 54 12.60 -15.42 -35.34
CA GLY A 54 12.14 -16.30 -36.45
C GLY A 54 12.28 -15.69 -37.86
N THR A 55 13.20 -14.75 -38.03
CA THR A 55 13.59 -14.27 -39.33
C THR A 55 14.42 -15.36 -39.98
N PRO A 56 14.14 -15.78 -41.22
CA PRO A 56 15.00 -16.74 -41.93
C PRO A 56 16.45 -16.27 -41.84
N SER A 57 17.31 -17.18 -41.45
CA SER A 57 18.76 -17.00 -41.38
C SER A 57 19.22 -16.26 -42.63
N GLY A 58 19.72 -15.03 -42.47
CA GLY A 58 20.33 -14.27 -43.56
C GLY A 58 19.86 -12.84 -43.78
N LYS A 59 18.80 -12.33 -43.15
CA LYS A 59 18.28 -10.98 -43.43
C LYS A 59 18.59 -9.90 -42.37
N ARG A 60 19.06 -10.27 -41.15
CA ARG A 60 19.58 -9.30 -40.19
C ARG A 60 20.69 -9.92 -39.36
N PRO A 61 21.78 -9.16 -39.06
CA PRO A 61 22.82 -9.68 -38.18
C PRO A 61 22.23 -9.89 -36.76
N ALA A 62 22.63 -11.00 -36.10
CA ALA A 62 22.32 -11.29 -34.73
C ALA A 62 22.71 -10.11 -33.82
N ARG A 63 21.91 -9.81 -32.82
CA ARG A 63 22.19 -8.67 -31.90
C ARG A 63 23.39 -8.99 -31.05
N ALA A 64 24.50 -8.32 -31.31
CA ALA A 64 25.71 -8.38 -30.51
C ALA A 64 25.67 -7.30 -29.40
N PHE A 65 26.09 -7.68 -28.21
CA PHE A 65 26.22 -6.79 -27.06
C PHE A 65 27.65 -6.92 -26.52
N LYS A 66 28.23 -5.80 -26.14
CA LYS A 66 29.51 -5.77 -25.43
C LYS A 66 29.25 -5.74 -23.93
N VAL A 67 29.70 -6.76 -23.23
CA VAL A 67 29.65 -6.88 -21.77
C VAL A 67 31.01 -6.53 -21.21
N LYS A 68 31.13 -5.37 -20.58
CA LYS A 68 32.35 -4.94 -19.88
C LYS A 68 32.22 -5.22 -18.39
N ILE A 69 33.13 -5.98 -17.85
CA ILE A 69 33.25 -6.28 -16.41
C ILE A 69 34.50 -5.61 -15.89
N LYS A 70 34.38 -4.88 -14.78
CA LYS A 70 35.49 -4.18 -14.10
C LYS A 70 35.39 -4.45 -12.60
N LEU A 71 36.52 -4.82 -11.99
CA LEU A 71 36.64 -4.88 -10.53
C LEU A 71 36.56 -3.47 -9.96
N VAL A 72 35.58 -3.24 -9.10
CA VAL A 72 35.33 -1.92 -8.47
C VAL A 72 35.55 -1.92 -6.97
N ASN A 73 35.39 -3.07 -6.31
CA ASN A 73 35.59 -3.20 -4.88
C ASN A 73 35.81 -4.65 -4.46
N LYS A 74 36.55 -4.84 -3.34
CA LYS A 74 36.62 -6.09 -2.59
C LYS A 74 35.85 -5.91 -1.30
N ILE A 75 34.87 -6.78 -1.06
CA ILE A 75 33.99 -6.70 0.13
C ILE A 75 34.71 -7.44 1.27
N ASN A 76 34.95 -6.74 2.38
CA ASN A 76 35.49 -7.35 3.59
C ASN A 76 34.35 -7.97 4.42
N MET A 77 34.27 -9.30 4.40
CA MET A 77 33.23 -10.03 5.15
C MET A 77 33.51 -10.08 6.66
N GLU A 78 34.74 -9.85 7.12
CA GLU A 78 35.03 -9.77 8.56
C GLU A 78 34.33 -8.59 9.21
N GLU A 79 34.24 -7.45 8.52
CA GLU A 79 33.47 -6.30 9.02
C GLU A 79 31.99 -6.67 9.23
N LEU A 80 31.41 -7.44 8.32
CA LEU A 80 30.04 -7.92 8.47
C LEU A 80 29.92 -8.86 9.68
N HIS A 81 30.87 -9.77 9.90
CA HIS A 81 30.86 -10.64 11.08
C HIS A 81 30.97 -9.85 12.39
N ARG A 82 31.86 -8.85 12.45
CA ARG A 82 31.96 -7.95 13.61
C ARG A 82 30.65 -7.20 13.86
N PHE A 83 30.01 -6.72 12.81
CA PHE A 83 28.72 -6.05 12.90
C PHE A 83 27.63 -6.98 13.48
N LEU A 84 27.58 -8.23 13.04
CA LEU A 84 26.64 -9.23 13.57
C LEU A 84 26.93 -9.57 15.05
N ASP A 85 28.18 -9.48 15.48
CA ASP A 85 28.59 -9.64 16.89
C ASP A 85 28.31 -8.41 17.77
N GLY A 86 27.69 -7.37 17.21
CA GLY A 86 27.40 -6.14 17.91
C GLY A 86 28.63 -5.23 18.08
N LYS A 87 29.68 -5.45 17.29
CA LYS A 87 30.94 -4.67 17.35
C LYS A 87 31.05 -3.77 16.12
N GLY A 88 31.04 -2.48 16.31
CA GLY A 88 31.15 -1.48 15.27
C GLY A 88 29.81 -0.92 14.78
N SER A 89 29.89 0.07 13.90
CA SER A 89 28.75 0.76 13.29
C SER A 89 28.55 0.30 11.86
N ILE A 90 27.37 0.57 11.31
CA ILE A 90 27.07 0.26 9.92
C ILE A 90 27.98 1.06 8.98
N SER A 91 28.66 0.38 8.04
CA SER A 91 29.56 0.97 7.05
C SER A 91 29.05 0.70 5.63
N PRO A 92 29.51 1.44 4.61
CA PRO A 92 29.21 1.14 3.21
C PRO A 92 29.63 -0.28 2.80
N ASN A 93 30.73 -0.80 3.34
CA ASN A 93 31.19 -2.15 3.09
C ASN A 93 30.21 -3.21 3.64
N ILE A 94 29.71 -3.02 4.87
CA ILE A 94 28.71 -3.90 5.51
C ILE A 94 27.42 -3.91 4.68
N LEU A 95 26.92 -2.73 4.27
CA LEU A 95 25.73 -2.63 3.41
C LEU A 95 25.93 -3.35 2.07
N THR A 96 27.11 -3.23 1.47
CA THR A 96 27.45 -3.90 0.22
C THR A 96 27.53 -5.41 0.42
N GLY A 97 28.07 -5.89 1.54
CA GLY A 97 28.08 -7.30 1.90
C GLY A 97 26.67 -7.89 2.06
N ILE A 98 25.80 -7.19 2.78
CA ILE A 98 24.38 -7.59 2.92
C ILE A 98 23.68 -7.61 1.55
N MET A 99 23.92 -6.61 0.69
CA MET A 99 23.37 -6.57 -0.68
C MET A 99 23.88 -7.74 -1.52
N ALA A 100 25.16 -8.08 -1.43
CA ALA A 100 25.72 -9.22 -2.17
C ALA A 100 25.05 -10.54 -1.77
N LEU A 101 24.85 -10.77 -0.47
CA LEU A 101 24.12 -11.94 0.04
C LEU A 101 22.65 -11.93 -0.41
N ASP A 102 22.01 -10.79 -0.37
CA ASP A 102 20.61 -10.63 -0.82
C ASP A 102 20.47 -10.93 -2.32
N ILE A 103 21.45 -10.59 -3.14
CA ILE A 103 21.49 -10.92 -4.56
C ILE A 103 21.80 -12.41 -4.78
N LEU A 104 22.73 -12.98 -4.02
CA LEU A 104 23.11 -14.38 -4.11
C LEU A 104 21.90 -15.30 -3.91
N ILE A 105 21.12 -15.11 -2.85
CA ILE A 105 19.94 -15.95 -2.55
C ILE A 105 18.84 -15.83 -3.61
N ARG A 106 18.77 -14.70 -4.33
CA ARG A 106 17.74 -14.41 -5.33
C ARG A 106 18.18 -14.70 -6.76
N HIS A 107 19.47 -14.92 -7.02
CA HIS A 107 20.02 -15.00 -8.35
C HIS A 107 19.37 -16.11 -9.17
N LYS A 108 19.50 -17.39 -8.72
CA LYS A 108 18.93 -18.56 -9.43
C LYS A 108 17.42 -18.39 -9.69
N PRO A 109 16.57 -18.14 -8.70
CA PRO A 109 15.14 -17.90 -8.94
C PRO A 109 14.86 -16.76 -9.93
N SER A 110 15.68 -15.70 -9.92
CA SER A 110 15.51 -14.56 -10.84
C SER A 110 15.83 -14.87 -12.30
N MET A 111 16.61 -15.91 -12.55
CA MET A 111 16.96 -16.37 -13.89
C MET A 111 15.92 -17.34 -14.46
N GLU A 112 15.17 -18.03 -13.63
CA GLU A 112 14.23 -19.11 -13.99
C GLU A 112 12.77 -18.66 -13.98
N HIS A 113 12.40 -17.70 -13.13
CA HIS A 113 11.02 -17.31 -12.87
C HIS A 113 10.73 -15.83 -13.18
N ALA A 114 9.45 -15.49 -13.30
CA ALA A 114 9.01 -14.10 -13.37
C ALA A 114 9.33 -13.38 -12.06
N THR A 115 10.07 -12.25 -12.15
CA THR A 115 10.59 -11.56 -10.97
C THR A 115 10.01 -10.15 -10.87
N VAL A 116 9.55 -9.77 -9.68
CA VAL A 116 9.11 -8.42 -9.34
C VAL A 116 9.75 -8.02 -8.00
N GLY A 117 10.63 -7.04 -8.02
CA GLY A 117 11.37 -6.62 -6.82
C GLY A 117 12.18 -7.78 -6.22
N ARG A 118 11.91 -8.11 -4.97
CA ARG A 118 12.53 -9.23 -4.23
C ARG A 118 11.72 -10.53 -4.28
N SER A 119 10.63 -10.56 -5.02
CA SER A 119 9.77 -11.74 -5.16
C SER A 119 9.92 -12.36 -6.54
N PHE A 120 9.78 -13.68 -6.61
CA PHE A 120 9.60 -14.41 -7.85
C PHE A 120 8.26 -15.15 -7.84
N PHE A 121 7.71 -15.41 -9.00
CA PHE A 121 6.36 -15.91 -9.17
C PHE A 121 6.34 -17.13 -10.10
N THR A 122 5.52 -18.11 -9.76
CA THR A 122 5.31 -19.31 -10.54
C THR A 122 3.85 -19.40 -10.98
N LYS A 123 3.61 -20.01 -12.14
CA LYS A 123 2.24 -20.28 -12.59
C LYS A 123 1.58 -21.41 -11.82
N GLN A 124 2.35 -22.21 -11.13
CA GLN A 124 1.82 -23.32 -10.33
C GLN A 124 0.85 -22.78 -9.27
N GLY A 125 -0.39 -23.29 -9.28
CA GLY A 125 -1.43 -22.83 -8.35
C GLY A 125 -2.05 -21.47 -8.70
N SER A 126 -1.83 -20.95 -9.92
CA SER A 126 -2.48 -19.74 -10.40
C SER A 126 -4.00 -19.88 -10.40
N ARG A 127 -4.71 -18.75 -10.20
CA ARG A 127 -6.18 -18.69 -10.26
C ARG A 127 -6.65 -17.51 -11.09
N PRO A 128 -7.72 -17.66 -11.90
CA PRO A 128 -8.29 -16.55 -12.64
C PRO A 128 -8.91 -15.49 -11.69
N LEU A 129 -8.70 -14.21 -12.04
CA LEU A 129 -9.31 -13.05 -11.38
C LEU A 129 -10.41 -12.41 -12.22
N ASN A 130 -10.91 -13.09 -13.25
CA ASN A 130 -11.78 -12.55 -14.28
C ASN A 130 -11.12 -11.47 -15.18
N GLY A 131 -11.80 -11.14 -16.30
CA GLY A 131 -11.32 -10.09 -17.21
C GLY A 131 -9.98 -10.38 -17.90
N GLY A 132 -9.60 -11.65 -18.09
CA GLY A 132 -8.34 -12.03 -18.74
C GLY A 132 -7.10 -11.84 -17.84
N VAL A 133 -7.31 -11.79 -16.53
CA VAL A 133 -6.27 -11.63 -15.51
C VAL A 133 -6.27 -12.83 -14.58
N GLU A 134 -5.10 -13.29 -14.21
CA GLU A 134 -4.89 -14.36 -13.23
C GLU A 134 -3.93 -13.94 -12.12
N VAL A 135 -4.09 -14.49 -10.93
CA VAL A 135 -3.14 -14.31 -9.82
C VAL A 135 -2.13 -15.44 -9.81
N TRP A 136 -0.85 -15.08 -9.69
CA TRP A 136 0.23 -16.02 -9.46
C TRP A 136 0.72 -15.93 -8.02
N GLN A 137 0.96 -17.07 -7.42
CA GLN A 137 1.66 -17.18 -6.15
C GLN A 137 3.16 -17.04 -6.38
N GLY A 138 3.82 -16.39 -5.46
CA GLY A 138 5.25 -16.25 -5.44
C GLY A 138 5.82 -16.25 -4.04
N TYR A 139 7.12 -16.08 -3.96
CA TYR A 139 7.87 -16.04 -2.72
C TYR A 139 8.76 -14.82 -2.69
N TYR A 140 8.66 -14.10 -1.58
CA TYR A 140 9.56 -13.03 -1.22
C TYR A 140 10.74 -13.62 -0.45
N GLN A 141 11.96 -13.15 -0.70
CA GLN A 141 13.10 -13.45 0.13
C GLN A 141 14.06 -12.26 0.25
N SER A 142 14.63 -12.10 1.43
CA SER A 142 15.65 -11.11 1.70
C SER A 142 16.63 -11.58 2.77
N ALA A 143 17.90 -11.26 2.60
CA ALA A 143 18.92 -11.43 3.63
C ALA A 143 18.76 -10.35 4.69
N ARG A 144 18.82 -10.76 5.97
CA ARG A 144 18.64 -9.88 7.13
C ARG A 144 19.77 -10.09 8.14
N PRO A 145 20.48 -9.03 8.53
CA PRO A 145 21.43 -9.11 9.64
C PRO A 145 20.65 -9.22 10.95
N THR A 146 21.07 -10.13 11.81
CA THR A 146 20.50 -10.37 13.14
C THR A 146 21.63 -10.61 14.13
N PRO A 147 21.38 -10.64 15.45
CA PRO A 147 22.43 -10.90 16.42
C PRO A 147 23.16 -12.21 16.11
N LYS A 148 24.47 -12.12 15.92
CA LYS A 148 25.42 -13.21 15.68
C LYS A 148 25.33 -13.93 14.33
N LYS A 149 24.31 -13.69 13.50
CA LYS A 149 24.16 -14.39 12.22
C LYS A 149 23.32 -13.63 11.20
N MET A 150 23.51 -13.99 9.93
CA MET A 150 22.55 -13.60 8.88
C MET A 150 21.37 -14.54 8.88
N MET A 151 20.18 -14.01 8.62
CA MET A 151 18.95 -14.77 8.40
C MET A 151 18.34 -14.48 7.04
N ILE A 152 17.54 -15.38 6.54
CA ILE A 152 16.72 -15.19 5.34
C ILE A 152 15.28 -15.04 5.77
N ASN A 153 14.67 -13.89 5.43
CA ASN A 153 13.24 -13.69 5.60
C ASN A 153 12.53 -14.19 4.34
N VAL A 154 11.69 -15.19 4.50
CA VAL A 154 10.87 -15.78 3.42
C VAL A 154 9.39 -15.59 3.73
N ASP A 155 8.64 -15.12 2.74
CA ASP A 155 7.18 -14.94 2.88
C ASP A 155 6.48 -15.19 1.55
N LEU A 156 5.16 -15.42 1.60
CA LEU A 156 4.34 -15.53 0.41
C LEU A 156 4.13 -14.15 -0.23
N SER A 157 4.13 -14.16 -1.54
CA SER A 157 3.81 -12.99 -2.37
C SER A 157 2.76 -13.38 -3.41
N ALA A 158 1.96 -12.45 -3.86
CA ALA A 158 1.01 -12.65 -4.94
C ALA A 158 0.94 -11.40 -5.81
N THR A 159 0.82 -11.59 -7.11
CA THR A 159 0.62 -10.49 -8.04
C THR A 159 -0.21 -10.94 -9.24
N ALA A 160 -0.80 -9.98 -9.94
CA ALA A 160 -1.64 -10.25 -11.09
C ALA A 160 -0.81 -10.31 -12.39
N PHE A 161 -1.17 -11.25 -13.25
CA PHE A 161 -0.61 -11.44 -14.58
C PHE A 161 -1.73 -11.48 -15.61
N TYR A 162 -1.42 -11.15 -16.86
CA TYR A 162 -2.33 -11.45 -17.96
C TYR A 162 -2.38 -12.97 -18.19
N GLU A 163 -3.58 -13.49 -18.46
CA GLU A 163 -3.74 -14.88 -18.86
C GLU A 163 -3.02 -15.11 -20.20
N GLY A 164 -2.23 -16.16 -20.30
CA GLY A 164 -1.60 -16.58 -21.56
C GLY A 164 -2.58 -17.30 -22.50
N GLY A 165 -2.27 -17.36 -23.79
CA GLY A 165 -3.07 -18.09 -24.78
C GLY A 165 -3.88 -17.18 -25.70
N SER A 166 -5.00 -17.65 -26.22
CA SER A 166 -5.79 -16.95 -27.26
C SER A 166 -6.19 -15.52 -26.89
N LEU A 167 -5.79 -14.55 -27.70
CA LEU A 167 -6.17 -13.16 -27.53
C LEU A 167 -7.68 -12.95 -27.65
N VAL A 168 -8.35 -13.71 -28.53
CA VAL A 168 -9.81 -13.64 -28.71
C VAL A 168 -10.52 -14.04 -27.42
N GLN A 169 -10.10 -15.17 -26.80
CA GLN A 169 -10.67 -15.60 -25.53
C GLN A 169 -10.43 -14.58 -24.41
N MET A 170 -9.27 -13.96 -24.37
CA MET A 170 -8.98 -12.88 -23.44
C MET A 170 -9.93 -11.68 -23.64
N VAL A 171 -10.19 -11.29 -24.89
CA VAL A 171 -11.10 -10.17 -25.21
C VAL A 171 -12.54 -10.49 -24.77
N VAL A 172 -13.02 -11.71 -24.99
CA VAL A 172 -14.33 -12.17 -24.50
C VAL A 172 -14.45 -11.97 -22.99
N LYS A 173 -13.41 -12.41 -22.23
CA LYS A 173 -13.35 -12.25 -20.78
C LYS A 173 -13.27 -10.77 -20.36
N MET A 174 -12.45 -9.95 -21.04
CA MET A 174 -12.29 -8.52 -20.76
C MET A 174 -13.60 -7.72 -20.92
N LEU A 175 -14.41 -8.06 -21.91
CA LEU A 175 -15.72 -7.45 -22.18
C LEU A 175 -16.87 -8.13 -21.44
N ASN A 176 -16.56 -9.16 -20.62
CA ASN A 176 -17.57 -9.95 -19.89
C ASN A 176 -18.67 -10.50 -20.81
N LYS A 177 -18.28 -10.99 -21.99
CA LYS A 177 -19.15 -11.64 -22.95
C LYS A 177 -19.19 -13.15 -22.72
N ARG A 178 -20.22 -13.83 -23.25
CA ARG A 178 -20.40 -15.29 -23.09
C ARG A 178 -19.65 -16.07 -24.17
N SER A 179 -19.60 -15.51 -25.38
CA SER A 179 -18.99 -16.16 -26.55
C SER A 179 -18.29 -15.15 -27.46
N VAL A 180 -17.54 -15.65 -28.44
CA VAL A 180 -16.92 -14.81 -29.47
C VAL A 180 -17.97 -14.18 -30.37
N ASP A 181 -19.12 -14.85 -30.59
CA ASP A 181 -20.20 -14.32 -31.43
C ASP A 181 -20.82 -13.04 -30.84
N ASP A 182 -20.79 -12.89 -29.51
CA ASP A 182 -21.24 -11.66 -28.87
C ASP A 182 -20.35 -10.44 -29.21
N LEU A 183 -19.20 -10.68 -29.81
CA LEU A 183 -18.27 -9.64 -30.28
C LEU A 183 -18.55 -9.17 -31.72
N ARG A 184 -19.55 -9.70 -32.41
CA ARG A 184 -19.92 -9.29 -33.80
C ARG A 184 -20.30 -7.81 -33.87
N ARG A 185 -20.78 -7.24 -32.78
CA ARG A 185 -21.13 -5.81 -32.65
C ARG A 185 -20.40 -5.19 -31.47
N ILE A 186 -19.10 -4.95 -31.63
CA ILE A 186 -18.34 -4.20 -30.64
C ILE A 186 -18.64 -2.71 -30.81
N HIS A 187 -19.24 -2.08 -29.79
CA HIS A 187 -19.45 -0.64 -29.77
C HIS A 187 -18.09 0.11 -29.68
N ASP A 188 -18.01 1.30 -30.23
CA ASP A 188 -16.79 2.12 -30.20
C ASP A 188 -16.26 2.35 -28.80
N ARG A 189 -17.12 2.49 -27.80
CA ARG A 189 -16.74 2.60 -26.40
C ARG A 189 -16.00 1.35 -25.91
N ASP A 190 -16.48 0.16 -26.24
CA ASP A 190 -15.87 -1.12 -25.86
C ASP A 190 -14.55 -1.33 -26.61
N ARG A 191 -14.51 -0.99 -27.90
CA ARG A 191 -13.27 -1.03 -28.71
C ARG A 191 -12.20 -0.13 -28.14
N THR A 192 -12.52 1.12 -27.81
CA THR A 192 -11.59 2.07 -27.20
C THR A 192 -11.09 1.58 -25.84
N LYS A 193 -11.97 0.98 -25.04
CA LYS A 193 -11.59 0.36 -23.76
C LYS A 193 -10.65 -0.83 -23.96
N LEU A 194 -10.91 -1.68 -24.95
CA LEU A 194 -10.02 -2.79 -25.33
C LEU A 194 -8.67 -2.29 -25.80
N GLU A 195 -8.64 -1.30 -26.70
CA GLU A 195 -7.40 -0.73 -27.21
C GLU A 195 -6.51 -0.22 -26.06
N LYS A 196 -7.09 0.56 -25.15
CA LYS A 196 -6.37 1.00 -23.96
C LYS A 196 -5.85 -0.19 -23.15
N SER A 197 -6.67 -1.24 -22.98
CA SER A 197 -6.31 -2.41 -22.16
C SER A 197 -5.24 -3.30 -22.80
N LEU A 198 -5.22 -3.41 -24.11
CA LEU A 198 -4.28 -4.25 -24.87
C LEU A 198 -3.00 -3.52 -25.26
N LYS A 199 -2.96 -2.19 -25.20
CA LYS A 199 -1.76 -1.38 -25.55
C LYS A 199 -0.56 -1.86 -24.73
N ASN A 200 0.56 -2.10 -25.42
CA ASN A 200 1.81 -2.64 -24.89
C ASN A 200 1.83 -4.13 -24.51
N LEU A 201 0.70 -4.85 -24.62
CA LEU A 201 0.66 -6.29 -24.41
C LEU A 201 1.51 -7.00 -25.48
N LYS A 202 2.28 -8.00 -25.07
CA LYS A 202 3.08 -8.79 -25.98
C LYS A 202 2.30 -10.03 -26.41
N VAL A 203 2.27 -10.25 -27.70
CA VAL A 203 1.64 -11.41 -28.34
C VAL A 203 2.62 -12.11 -29.27
N TYR A 204 2.36 -13.34 -29.59
CA TYR A 204 3.01 -14.06 -30.68
C TYR A 204 1.96 -14.59 -31.65
N VAL A 205 2.37 -14.87 -32.88
CA VAL A 205 1.43 -15.31 -33.93
C VAL A 205 1.57 -16.81 -34.17
N THR A 206 0.49 -17.48 -34.57
CA THR A 206 0.37 -18.91 -34.75
C THR A 206 0.22 -19.37 -36.20
N HIS A 207 0.10 -18.45 -37.16
CA HIS A 207 -0.20 -18.74 -38.55
C HIS A 207 0.98 -19.33 -39.37
N ARG A 208 2.19 -19.33 -38.82
CA ARG A 208 3.43 -19.78 -39.50
C ARG A 208 3.83 -21.22 -39.18
N GLY A 209 2.97 -22.00 -38.51
CA GLY A 209 3.24 -23.38 -38.06
C GLY A 209 3.83 -23.46 -36.65
N GLU A 210 3.77 -24.66 -36.06
CA GLU A 210 4.21 -24.91 -34.66
C GLU A 210 5.74 -24.78 -34.49
N ASN A 211 6.50 -25.06 -35.53
CA ASN A 211 7.98 -24.97 -35.52
C ASN A 211 8.50 -23.57 -35.85
N ALA A 212 7.65 -22.61 -36.18
CA ALA A 212 8.09 -21.24 -36.41
C ALA A 212 8.40 -20.55 -35.08
N SER A 213 9.54 -19.84 -35.04
CA SER A 213 9.91 -19.12 -33.82
C SER A 213 8.79 -18.18 -33.36
N LYS A 214 8.42 -18.27 -32.07
CA LYS A 214 7.36 -17.49 -31.45
C LYS A 214 7.79 -16.04 -31.25
N ARG A 215 7.92 -15.30 -32.35
CA ARG A 215 8.28 -13.88 -32.34
C ARG A 215 7.33 -13.08 -31.45
N ARG A 216 7.89 -12.37 -30.46
CA ARG A 216 7.11 -11.51 -29.55
C ARG A 216 6.87 -10.15 -30.18
N LEU A 217 5.60 -9.84 -30.41
CA LEU A 217 5.13 -8.58 -30.98
C LEU A 217 4.41 -7.77 -29.89
N ARG A 218 4.55 -6.45 -29.94
CA ARG A 218 3.88 -5.56 -28.99
C ARG A 218 2.70 -4.89 -29.67
N ILE A 219 1.51 -4.98 -29.07
CA ILE A 219 0.31 -4.30 -29.53
C ILE A 219 0.45 -2.80 -29.34
N THR A 220 0.22 -2.03 -30.39
CA THR A 220 0.23 -0.55 -30.36
C THR A 220 -1.17 0.02 -30.33
N LYS A 221 -2.08 -0.51 -31.17
CA LYS A 221 -3.49 -0.11 -31.25
C LYS A 221 -4.35 -1.22 -31.85
N LEU A 222 -5.64 -1.02 -31.89
CA LEU A 222 -6.60 -1.81 -32.64
C LEU A 222 -7.06 -1.03 -33.87
N THR A 223 -7.48 -1.72 -34.94
CA THR A 223 -8.10 -1.07 -36.09
C THR A 223 -9.52 -0.61 -35.75
N ASN A 224 -10.01 0.42 -36.44
CA ASN A 224 -11.39 0.89 -36.30
C ASN A 224 -12.37 0.00 -37.05
N THR A 225 -11.87 -0.74 -38.05
CA THR A 225 -12.63 -1.63 -38.93
C THR A 225 -12.27 -3.08 -38.65
N PRO A 226 -13.21 -4.03 -38.90
CA PRO A 226 -12.94 -5.46 -38.79
C PRO A 226 -11.95 -5.95 -39.86
N ALA A 227 -11.35 -7.12 -39.64
CA ALA A 227 -10.35 -7.72 -40.54
C ALA A 227 -10.81 -7.84 -42.00
N GLN A 228 -12.09 -8.15 -42.22
CA GLN A 228 -12.71 -8.24 -43.55
C GLN A 228 -12.89 -6.89 -44.26
N SER A 229 -12.70 -5.78 -43.56
CA SER A 229 -12.86 -4.43 -44.10
C SER A 229 -11.61 -3.56 -43.95
N THR A 230 -10.61 -4.04 -43.19
CA THR A 230 -9.33 -3.34 -43.02
C THR A 230 -8.46 -3.58 -44.24
N LYS A 231 -8.28 -2.57 -45.09
CA LYS A 231 -7.50 -2.65 -46.33
C LYS A 231 -6.09 -2.10 -46.15
N PHE A 232 -5.16 -2.67 -46.88
CA PHE A 232 -3.77 -2.20 -46.99
C PHE A 232 -3.22 -2.54 -48.37
N GLU A 233 -2.15 -1.90 -48.76
CA GLU A 233 -1.59 -2.05 -50.09
C GLU A 233 -0.58 -3.20 -50.13
N VAL A 234 -0.75 -4.10 -51.13
CA VAL A 234 0.20 -5.18 -51.45
C VAL A 234 0.47 -5.15 -52.93
N ASN A 235 1.72 -4.93 -53.34
CA ASN A 235 2.15 -4.87 -54.76
C ASN A 235 1.29 -3.90 -55.60
N GLY A 236 0.91 -2.75 -55.04
CA GLY A 236 0.09 -1.75 -55.74
C GLY A 236 -1.42 -2.01 -55.75
N GLN A 237 -1.88 -3.09 -55.10
CA GLN A 237 -3.32 -3.41 -55.00
C GLN A 237 -3.84 -3.29 -53.59
N GLN A 238 -5.02 -2.75 -53.40
CA GLN A 238 -5.73 -2.67 -52.15
C GLN A 238 -6.41 -4.00 -51.85
N ILE A 239 -5.98 -4.69 -50.79
CA ILE A 239 -6.53 -5.96 -50.33
C ILE A 239 -6.94 -5.86 -48.85
N ASP A 240 -8.02 -6.53 -48.45
CA ASP A 240 -8.38 -6.63 -47.05
C ASP A 240 -7.57 -7.72 -46.33
N VAL A 241 -7.48 -7.62 -45.02
CA VAL A 241 -6.66 -8.52 -44.17
C VAL A 241 -7.17 -9.97 -44.25
N ALA A 242 -8.46 -10.21 -44.28
CA ALA A 242 -9.01 -11.58 -44.35
C ALA A 242 -8.65 -12.26 -45.65
N THR A 243 -8.85 -11.58 -46.79
CA THR A 243 -8.48 -12.06 -48.13
C THR A 243 -6.97 -12.26 -48.25
N TYR A 244 -6.16 -11.36 -47.72
CA TYR A 244 -4.71 -11.52 -47.69
C TYR A 244 -4.27 -12.78 -46.94
N PHE A 245 -4.84 -13.09 -45.76
CA PHE A 245 -4.50 -14.29 -45.00
C PHE A 245 -4.91 -15.58 -45.70
N PHE A 246 -6.07 -15.54 -46.39
CA PHE A 246 -6.47 -16.66 -47.22
C PHE A 246 -5.52 -16.90 -48.41
N ASN A 247 -5.20 -15.86 -49.16
CA ASN A 247 -4.36 -16.00 -50.38
C ASN A 247 -2.90 -16.35 -50.05
N THR A 248 -2.33 -15.77 -48.96
CA THR A 248 -0.92 -15.90 -48.65
C THR A 248 -0.61 -17.11 -47.78
N TYR A 249 -1.48 -17.45 -46.85
CA TYR A 249 -1.26 -18.50 -45.84
C TYR A 249 -2.23 -19.66 -45.93
N ASN A 250 -3.13 -19.66 -46.91
CA ASN A 250 -4.26 -20.61 -47.09
C ASN A 250 -5.08 -20.75 -45.76
N LYS A 251 -5.23 -19.65 -45.01
CA LYS A 251 -5.90 -19.64 -43.73
C LYS A 251 -7.16 -18.80 -43.79
N ARG A 252 -8.31 -19.46 -43.79
CA ARG A 252 -9.61 -18.80 -43.67
C ARG A 252 -9.86 -18.36 -42.22
N LEU A 253 -10.09 -17.07 -42.00
CA LEU A 253 -10.41 -16.53 -40.68
C LEU A 253 -11.77 -17.01 -40.19
N GLN A 254 -11.83 -17.46 -38.93
CA GLN A 254 -13.08 -17.85 -38.28
C GLN A 254 -13.85 -16.61 -37.78
N TYR A 255 -13.13 -15.57 -37.40
CA TYR A 255 -13.70 -14.34 -36.82
C TYR A 255 -13.30 -13.06 -37.59
N PRO A 256 -13.62 -12.98 -38.90
CA PRO A 256 -13.19 -11.85 -39.74
C PRO A 256 -13.88 -10.52 -39.36
N PHE A 257 -14.94 -10.60 -38.54
CA PHE A 257 -15.66 -9.45 -38.00
C PHE A 257 -14.94 -8.76 -36.82
N LEU A 258 -13.86 -9.33 -36.26
CA LEU A 258 -13.10 -8.72 -35.22
C LEU A 258 -12.11 -7.68 -35.77
N PRO A 259 -11.80 -6.60 -34.99
CA PRO A 259 -10.76 -5.66 -35.35
C PRO A 259 -9.38 -6.33 -35.39
N CYS A 260 -8.48 -5.81 -36.19
CA CYS A 260 -7.11 -6.26 -36.25
C CYS A 260 -6.26 -5.65 -35.13
N VAL A 261 -5.25 -6.38 -34.72
CA VAL A 261 -4.17 -5.91 -33.84
C VAL A 261 -3.09 -5.23 -34.69
N VAL A 262 -2.71 -4.02 -34.33
CA VAL A 262 -1.61 -3.29 -34.97
C VAL A 262 -0.37 -3.40 -34.10
N VAL A 263 0.74 -3.92 -34.67
CA VAL A 263 1.99 -4.16 -33.93
C VAL A 263 3.15 -3.24 -34.36
N ARG A 264 3.08 -2.70 -35.55
CA ARG A 264 4.00 -1.69 -36.14
C ARG A 264 3.21 -0.80 -37.10
N LYS A 265 3.83 0.25 -37.66
CA LYS A 265 3.20 1.01 -38.72
C LYS A 265 2.73 0.04 -39.84
N GLU A 266 1.45 0.05 -40.13
CA GLU A 266 0.82 -0.71 -41.22
C GLU A 266 0.96 -2.24 -41.13
N THR A 267 1.24 -2.81 -39.96
CA THR A 267 1.26 -4.26 -39.79
C THR A 267 0.01 -4.68 -39.02
N TYR A 268 -0.97 -5.18 -39.76
CA TYR A 268 -2.26 -5.61 -39.27
C TYR A 268 -2.29 -7.12 -39.07
N LEU A 269 -2.65 -7.58 -37.90
CA LEU A 269 -2.75 -9.00 -37.57
C LEU A 269 -4.19 -9.33 -37.17
N PRO A 270 -4.82 -10.34 -37.76
CA PRO A 270 -6.09 -10.86 -37.23
C PRO A 270 -5.97 -11.24 -35.77
N MET A 271 -6.96 -10.88 -34.98
CA MET A 271 -6.92 -11.12 -33.54
C MET A 271 -6.81 -12.62 -33.20
N GLU A 272 -7.45 -13.48 -34.01
CA GLU A 272 -7.51 -14.92 -33.79
C GLU A 272 -6.18 -15.67 -33.98
N ILE A 273 -5.24 -15.07 -34.71
CA ILE A 273 -3.90 -15.66 -34.86
C ILE A 273 -2.93 -15.21 -33.78
N CYS A 274 -3.36 -14.29 -32.93
CA CYS A 274 -2.55 -13.76 -31.85
C CYS A 274 -2.77 -14.51 -30.55
N ASN A 275 -1.67 -14.94 -29.94
CA ASN A 275 -1.66 -15.50 -28.59
C ASN A 275 -0.89 -14.57 -27.65
N VAL A 276 -1.43 -14.38 -26.47
CA VAL A 276 -0.81 -13.59 -25.40
C VAL A 276 0.38 -14.36 -24.83
N VAL A 277 1.53 -13.69 -24.75
CA VAL A 277 2.74 -14.24 -24.14
C VAL A 277 2.51 -14.39 -22.64
N GLU A 278 2.74 -15.58 -22.13
CA GLU A 278 2.60 -15.88 -20.71
C GLU A 278 3.61 -15.14 -19.84
N GLY A 279 3.28 -14.91 -18.57
CA GLY A 279 4.18 -14.28 -17.59
C GLY A 279 4.30 -12.76 -17.72
N GLN A 280 3.35 -12.09 -18.34
CA GLN A 280 3.28 -10.64 -18.39
C GLN A 280 2.50 -10.10 -17.20
N ARG A 281 3.19 -9.31 -16.38
CA ARG A 281 2.59 -8.68 -15.20
C ARG A 281 1.47 -7.74 -15.60
N TYR A 282 0.34 -7.83 -14.89
CA TYR A 282 -0.76 -6.87 -15.01
C TYR A 282 -0.44 -5.61 -14.17
N MET A 283 -0.17 -4.50 -14.83
CA MET A 283 0.30 -3.26 -14.19
C MET A 283 -0.83 -2.28 -13.88
N ARG A 284 -2.05 -2.59 -14.27
CA ARG A 284 -3.21 -1.72 -14.08
C ARG A 284 -3.85 -1.96 -12.72
N LYS A 285 -4.68 -1.02 -12.28
CA LYS A 285 -5.49 -1.18 -11.08
C LYS A 285 -6.51 -2.30 -11.27
N LEU A 286 -6.59 -3.21 -10.31
CA LEU A 286 -7.65 -4.23 -10.27
C LEU A 286 -9.00 -3.57 -9.99
N ASN A 287 -10.05 -4.05 -10.65
CA ASN A 287 -11.42 -3.65 -10.32
C ASN A 287 -11.88 -4.25 -8.98
N GLU A 288 -13.06 -3.87 -8.50
CA GLU A 288 -13.58 -4.32 -7.19
C GLU A 288 -13.70 -5.85 -7.09
N ARG A 289 -14.20 -6.50 -8.14
CA ARG A 289 -14.34 -7.97 -8.18
C ARG A 289 -12.98 -8.67 -8.18
N GLN A 290 -12.07 -8.22 -9.02
CA GLN A 290 -10.69 -8.73 -9.08
C GLN A 290 -9.96 -8.51 -7.74
N THR A 291 -10.18 -7.37 -7.10
CA THR A 291 -9.62 -7.07 -5.78
C THR A 291 -10.19 -8.02 -4.72
N ALA A 292 -11.49 -8.28 -4.73
CA ALA A 292 -12.12 -9.23 -3.80
C ALA A 292 -11.57 -10.65 -3.99
N ASP A 293 -11.41 -11.10 -5.24
CA ASP A 293 -10.86 -12.41 -5.55
C ASP A 293 -9.35 -12.50 -5.19
N MET A 294 -8.58 -11.43 -5.40
CA MET A 294 -7.19 -11.32 -4.94
C MET A 294 -7.10 -11.43 -3.41
N ILE A 295 -7.98 -10.77 -2.67
CA ILE A 295 -8.03 -10.85 -1.21
C ILE A 295 -8.33 -12.29 -0.77
N LYS A 296 -9.32 -12.95 -1.36
CA LYS A 296 -9.61 -14.37 -1.06
C LYS A 296 -8.41 -15.28 -1.29
N PHE A 297 -7.63 -15.03 -2.34
CA PHE A 297 -6.43 -15.81 -2.64
C PHE A 297 -5.30 -15.56 -1.64
N THR A 298 -5.10 -14.32 -1.21
CA THR A 298 -3.98 -13.90 -0.35
C THR A 298 -4.25 -14.06 1.13
N CYS A 299 -5.52 -13.97 1.57
CA CYS A 299 -5.92 -14.12 2.96
C CYS A 299 -5.94 -15.58 3.38
N GLN A 300 -4.77 -16.09 3.78
CA GLN A 300 -4.61 -17.47 4.23
C GLN A 300 -4.43 -17.52 5.75
N PRO A 301 -5.04 -18.51 6.45
CA PRO A 301 -4.81 -18.69 7.86
C PRO A 301 -3.32 -18.98 8.15
N PRO A 302 -2.84 -18.71 9.38
CA PRO A 302 -1.42 -18.82 9.71
C PRO A 302 -0.82 -20.18 9.41
N SER A 303 -1.48 -21.28 9.76
CA SER A 303 -1.00 -22.65 9.49
C SER A 303 -0.84 -22.93 8.00
N ALA A 304 -1.82 -22.54 7.18
CA ALA A 304 -1.73 -22.71 5.73
C ALA A 304 -0.60 -21.86 5.12
N ARG A 305 -0.40 -20.65 5.63
CA ARG A 305 0.70 -19.76 5.20
C ARG A 305 2.05 -20.37 5.57
N ALA A 306 2.23 -20.83 6.81
CA ALA A 306 3.45 -21.48 7.28
C ALA A 306 3.80 -22.72 6.43
N ASN A 307 2.83 -23.59 6.17
CA ASN A 307 3.01 -24.77 5.32
C ASN A 307 3.43 -24.40 3.90
N LYS A 308 2.83 -23.38 3.30
CA LYS A 308 3.20 -22.92 1.96
C LYS A 308 4.59 -22.29 1.92
N ILE A 309 5.01 -21.58 2.96
CA ILE A 309 6.38 -21.06 3.08
C ILE A 309 7.36 -22.24 3.13
N SER A 310 7.07 -23.25 3.94
CA SER A 310 7.92 -24.46 4.02
C SER A 310 7.99 -25.23 2.70
N GLN A 311 6.88 -25.36 1.98
CA GLN A 311 6.87 -25.92 0.62
C GLN A 311 7.68 -25.06 -0.37
N GLY A 312 7.62 -23.74 -0.23
CA GLY A 312 8.38 -22.79 -1.04
C GLY A 312 9.89 -22.97 -0.92
N LEU A 313 10.40 -23.42 0.22
CA LEU A 313 11.81 -23.72 0.40
C LEU A 313 12.32 -24.84 -0.52
N GLN A 314 11.46 -25.77 -0.95
CA GLN A 314 11.79 -26.79 -1.94
C GLN A 314 12.02 -26.17 -3.34
N ILE A 315 11.22 -25.16 -3.69
CA ILE A 315 11.36 -24.41 -4.95
C ILE A 315 12.62 -23.53 -4.93
N LEU A 316 12.95 -22.96 -3.76
CA LEU A 316 14.14 -22.13 -3.56
C LEU A 316 15.44 -22.95 -3.65
N ASP A 317 15.38 -24.22 -3.30
CA ASP A 317 16.45 -25.21 -3.46
C ASP A 317 17.84 -24.71 -3.01
N TYR A 318 17.90 -24.19 -1.79
CA TYR A 318 19.15 -23.62 -1.24
C TYR A 318 20.29 -24.63 -1.17
N ARG A 319 20.01 -25.92 -0.97
CA ARG A 319 21.03 -26.96 -0.80
C ARG A 319 21.74 -27.29 -2.12
N GLN A 320 21.02 -27.32 -3.23
CA GLN A 320 21.56 -27.69 -4.55
C GLN A 320 21.89 -26.47 -5.42
N ASN A 321 21.82 -25.27 -4.84
CA ASN A 321 22.14 -24.05 -5.54
C ASN A 321 23.66 -23.88 -5.71
N GLU A 322 24.15 -24.12 -6.92
CA GLU A 322 25.57 -24.08 -7.27
C GLU A 322 26.24 -22.72 -7.02
N TYR A 323 25.49 -21.62 -7.17
CA TYR A 323 26.02 -20.30 -6.84
C TYR A 323 26.28 -20.16 -5.34
N MET A 324 25.33 -20.60 -4.52
CA MET A 324 25.48 -20.56 -3.06
C MET A 324 26.60 -21.45 -2.57
N GLN A 325 26.78 -22.62 -3.18
CA GLN A 325 27.89 -23.54 -2.86
C GLN A 325 29.24 -22.89 -3.14
N GLN A 326 29.44 -22.20 -4.26
CA GLN A 326 30.68 -21.51 -4.59
C GLN A 326 30.99 -20.33 -3.65
N PHE A 327 29.95 -19.65 -3.16
CA PHE A 327 30.11 -18.60 -2.15
C PHE A 327 30.28 -19.15 -0.73
N GLY A 328 30.20 -20.47 -0.53
CA GLY A 328 30.31 -21.12 0.77
C GLY A 328 29.13 -20.83 1.71
N LEU A 329 27.99 -20.40 1.15
CA LEU A 329 26.79 -20.07 1.93
C LEU A 329 25.98 -21.35 2.19
N LYS A 330 25.79 -21.65 3.49
CA LYS A 330 24.89 -22.71 3.96
C LYS A 330 23.66 -22.10 4.59
N VAL A 331 22.47 -22.61 4.24
CA VAL A 331 21.20 -22.12 4.75
C VAL A 331 20.47 -23.23 5.47
N SER A 332 20.08 -22.98 6.74
CA SER A 332 19.13 -23.82 7.44
C SER A 332 17.75 -23.67 6.82
N THR A 333 17.09 -24.77 6.52
CA THR A 333 15.73 -24.80 5.96
C THR A 333 14.66 -24.86 7.04
N GLU A 334 15.03 -24.91 8.30
CA GLU A 334 14.11 -24.87 9.41
C GLU A 334 13.71 -23.42 9.73
N MET A 335 12.43 -23.22 10.03
CA MET A 335 11.94 -21.92 10.45
C MET A 335 12.50 -21.56 11.83
N ALA A 336 12.96 -20.31 11.98
CA ALA A 336 13.51 -19.87 13.25
C ALA A 336 12.44 -19.88 14.36
N VAL A 337 12.81 -20.41 15.51
CA VAL A 337 12.00 -20.38 16.73
C VAL A 337 12.50 -19.25 17.61
N VAL A 338 11.61 -18.39 18.06
CA VAL A 338 11.92 -17.21 18.86
C VAL A 338 11.08 -17.20 20.14
N GLN A 339 11.66 -16.71 21.22
CA GLN A 339 10.91 -16.41 22.43
C GLN A 339 10.13 -15.13 22.24
N ALA A 340 8.88 -15.15 22.65
CA ALA A 340 7.99 -13.98 22.66
C ALA A 340 7.35 -13.85 24.04
N ARG A 341 6.98 -12.63 24.39
CA ARG A 341 6.15 -12.37 25.57
C ARG A 341 4.82 -11.76 25.13
N VAL A 342 3.78 -11.93 25.92
CA VAL A 342 2.47 -11.35 25.68
C VAL A 342 2.20 -10.30 26.75
N LEU A 343 2.12 -9.03 26.31
CA LEU A 343 1.81 -7.91 27.20
C LEU A 343 0.33 -7.95 27.61
N PRO A 344 0.01 -7.61 28.86
CA PRO A 344 -1.38 -7.54 29.32
C PRO A 344 -2.10 -6.37 28.65
N PRO A 345 -3.39 -6.50 28.34
CA PRO A 345 -4.17 -5.39 27.79
C PRO A 345 -4.34 -4.26 28.82
N PRO A 346 -4.43 -3.00 28.39
CA PRO A 346 -4.62 -1.87 29.28
C PRO A 346 -6.04 -1.81 29.85
N LYS A 347 -6.19 -1.09 30.95
CA LYS A 347 -7.50 -0.63 31.45
C LYS A 347 -7.90 0.62 30.65
N LEU A 348 -9.10 0.61 30.07
CA LEU A 348 -9.70 1.73 29.37
C LEU A 348 -10.69 2.44 30.30
N GLN A 349 -10.70 3.76 30.22
CA GLN A 349 -11.65 4.58 30.95
C GLN A 349 -12.66 5.21 29.99
N TYR A 350 -13.92 5.05 30.34
CA TYR A 350 -15.08 5.68 29.75
C TYR A 350 -15.67 6.72 30.71
N HIS A 351 -16.79 7.34 30.35
CA HIS A 351 -17.45 8.29 31.25
C HIS A 351 -17.87 7.63 32.58
N PRO A 352 -17.71 8.29 33.73
CA PRO A 352 -18.03 7.73 35.04
C PRO A 352 -19.49 7.23 35.21
N THR A 353 -20.43 7.78 34.43
CA THR A 353 -21.83 7.32 34.43
C THR A 353 -22.07 6.05 33.60
N SER A 354 -21.05 5.50 33.00
CA SER A 354 -21.13 4.21 32.32
C SER A 354 -21.30 3.10 33.37
N ARG A 355 -22.04 2.05 33.02
CA ARG A 355 -22.13 0.85 33.85
C ARG A 355 -20.75 0.18 34.01
N ASP A 356 -19.96 0.16 32.92
CA ASP A 356 -18.59 -0.30 32.90
C ASP A 356 -17.65 0.91 32.59
N ALA A 357 -17.45 1.79 33.60
CA ALA A 357 -16.64 2.98 33.40
C ALA A 357 -15.14 2.67 33.26
N ILE A 358 -14.65 1.63 33.95
CA ILE A 358 -13.28 1.14 33.83
C ILE A 358 -13.35 -0.29 33.31
N PHE A 359 -12.69 -0.57 32.21
CA PHE A 359 -12.85 -1.81 31.49
C PHE A 359 -11.50 -2.34 30.98
N THR A 360 -11.26 -3.64 31.13
CA THR A 360 -10.09 -4.31 30.57
C THR A 360 -10.53 -5.17 29.38
N PRO A 361 -10.16 -4.81 28.14
CA PRO A 361 -10.51 -5.58 26.96
C PRO A 361 -9.96 -7.01 27.01
N ARG A 362 -10.73 -7.97 26.47
CA ARG A 362 -10.26 -9.34 26.26
C ARG A 362 -10.07 -9.59 24.78
N ASP A 363 -9.04 -10.34 24.41
CA ASP A 363 -8.75 -10.71 23.03
C ASP A 363 -8.64 -9.50 22.06
N GLY A 364 -8.22 -8.34 22.55
CA GLY A 364 -8.00 -7.14 21.77
C GLY A 364 -9.24 -6.50 21.17
N SER A 365 -10.45 -6.86 21.60
CA SER A 365 -11.70 -6.29 21.07
C SER A 365 -12.80 -6.22 22.14
N TRP A 366 -13.72 -5.27 22.00
CA TRP A 366 -14.85 -5.07 22.90
C TRP A 366 -16.03 -4.44 22.16
N ASN A 367 -17.12 -4.15 22.85
CA ASN A 367 -18.26 -3.42 22.34
C ASN A 367 -18.61 -2.22 23.24
N LEU A 368 -19.50 -1.35 22.77
CA LEU A 368 -19.94 -0.14 23.49
C LEU A 368 -21.15 -0.40 24.41
N ARG A 369 -21.58 -1.63 24.56
CA ARG A 369 -22.68 -1.94 25.47
C ARG A 369 -22.32 -1.49 26.89
N ASP A 370 -23.25 -0.85 27.58
CA ASP A 370 -23.06 -0.33 28.92
C ASP A 370 -21.93 0.69 29.13
N LYS A 371 -21.45 1.28 28.02
CA LYS A 371 -20.37 2.26 28.01
C LYS A 371 -20.82 3.55 27.36
N LYS A 372 -20.39 4.68 27.94
CA LYS A 372 -20.57 6.03 27.40
C LYS A 372 -19.20 6.63 27.10
N VAL A 373 -19.07 7.35 26.00
CA VAL A 373 -17.81 8.01 25.63
C VAL A 373 -17.32 8.89 26.77
N ALA A 374 -16.01 8.96 26.96
CA ALA A 374 -15.37 9.65 28.07
C ALA A 374 -15.77 11.14 28.13
N THR A 375 -15.84 11.80 26.97
CA THR A 375 -16.37 13.16 26.82
C THR A 375 -17.26 13.19 25.58
N GLY A 376 -18.57 13.29 25.78
CA GLY A 376 -19.55 13.39 24.72
C GLY A 376 -19.64 14.82 24.17
N ALA A 377 -19.53 14.97 22.85
CA ALA A 377 -19.74 16.24 22.19
C ALA A 377 -21.23 16.59 22.13
N THR A 378 -21.54 17.89 22.04
CA THR A 378 -22.90 18.40 21.82
C THR A 378 -23.09 18.70 20.34
N LEU A 379 -24.15 18.14 19.74
CA LEU A 379 -24.54 18.36 18.35
C LEU A 379 -25.90 19.08 18.28
N GLY A 380 -25.88 20.41 18.25
CA GLY A 380 -27.08 21.25 18.22
C GLY A 380 -27.44 21.70 16.81
N SER A 381 -26.45 22.01 15.97
CA SER A 381 -26.65 22.51 14.61
C SER A 381 -26.08 21.56 13.59
N TRP A 382 -26.95 20.86 12.85
CA TRP A 382 -26.58 19.91 11.83
C TRP A 382 -27.70 19.64 10.84
N ALA A 383 -27.38 19.04 9.69
CA ALA A 383 -28.33 18.66 8.66
C ALA A 383 -27.94 17.36 7.98
N CYS A 384 -28.89 16.79 7.24
CA CYS A 384 -28.69 15.58 6.44
C CYS A 384 -28.81 15.90 4.94
N ALA A 385 -27.74 15.64 4.18
CA ALA A 385 -27.70 15.68 2.73
C ALA A 385 -27.85 14.26 2.16
N VAL A 386 -28.90 14.00 1.42
CA VAL A 386 -29.17 12.70 0.79
C VAL A 386 -28.82 12.79 -0.69
N PHE A 387 -27.74 12.16 -1.12
CA PHE A 387 -27.30 12.14 -2.53
C PHE A 387 -28.04 11.07 -3.31
N GLY A 388 -29.25 11.41 -3.71
CA GLY A 388 -30.20 10.59 -4.43
C GLY A 388 -31.57 11.23 -4.43
N ASN A 389 -32.46 10.68 -5.25
CA ASN A 389 -33.83 11.17 -5.33
C ASN A 389 -34.72 10.60 -4.21
N GLU A 390 -35.88 11.21 -3.98
CA GLU A 390 -36.83 10.80 -2.93
C GLU A 390 -37.45 9.43 -3.17
N ARG A 391 -37.53 8.99 -4.42
CA ARG A 391 -38.04 7.66 -4.78
C ARG A 391 -37.10 6.56 -4.29
N ASP A 392 -35.80 6.75 -4.48
CA ASP A 392 -34.78 5.77 -4.05
C ASP A 392 -34.49 5.86 -2.55
N TYR A 393 -34.64 7.06 -1.99
CA TYR A 393 -34.40 7.37 -0.56
C TYR A 393 -35.59 8.10 0.06
N PRO A 394 -36.70 7.39 0.35
CA PRO A 394 -37.89 8.02 0.93
C PRO A 394 -37.56 8.75 2.23
N ILE A 395 -38.11 9.94 2.39
CA ILE A 395 -37.86 10.80 3.55
C ILE A 395 -38.19 10.07 4.88
N THR A 396 -39.22 9.23 4.88
CA THR A 396 -39.60 8.40 6.03
C THR A 396 -38.53 7.41 6.44
N ALA A 397 -37.84 6.78 5.47
CA ALA A 397 -36.73 5.88 5.75
C ALA A 397 -35.50 6.63 6.29
N VAL A 398 -35.22 7.79 5.74
CA VAL A 398 -34.14 8.69 6.23
C VAL A 398 -34.41 9.14 7.65
N GLN A 399 -35.63 9.59 7.93
CA GLN A 399 -36.06 9.98 9.28
C GLN A 399 -35.98 8.84 10.30
N LYS A 400 -36.37 7.61 9.89
CA LYS A 400 -36.25 6.42 10.73
C LYS A 400 -34.78 6.16 11.10
N PHE A 401 -33.89 6.22 10.11
CA PHE A 401 -32.45 6.07 10.35
C PHE A 401 -31.90 7.17 11.27
N ILE A 402 -32.25 8.44 11.04
CA ILE A 402 -31.82 9.56 11.88
C ILE A 402 -32.25 9.36 13.33
N ARG A 403 -33.48 8.92 13.56
CA ARG A 403 -33.98 8.62 14.93
C ARG A 403 -33.16 7.54 15.59
N GLU A 404 -32.87 6.43 14.90
CA GLU A 404 -32.02 5.34 15.43
C GLU A 404 -30.59 5.81 15.70
N LEU A 405 -30.01 6.61 14.79
CA LEU A 405 -28.69 7.19 14.96
C LEU A 405 -28.62 8.12 16.18
N VAL A 406 -29.57 9.04 16.30
CA VAL A 406 -29.65 10.00 17.43
C VAL A 406 -29.82 9.26 18.75
N THR A 407 -30.74 8.31 18.83
CA THR A 407 -30.98 7.51 20.04
C THR A 407 -29.71 6.76 20.44
N THR A 408 -29.06 6.10 19.46
CA THR A 408 -27.83 5.36 19.72
C THR A 408 -26.69 6.29 20.17
N CYS A 409 -26.54 7.45 19.55
CA CYS A 409 -25.53 8.44 19.95
C CYS A 409 -25.77 8.96 21.37
N GLN A 410 -27.02 9.20 21.76
CA GLN A 410 -27.38 9.62 23.12
C GLN A 410 -27.13 8.51 24.14
N ASP A 411 -27.50 7.26 23.80
CA ASP A 411 -27.20 6.10 24.64
C ASP A 411 -25.68 5.91 24.82
N THR A 412 -24.90 6.28 23.81
CA THR A 412 -23.43 6.21 23.81
C THR A 412 -22.76 7.42 24.49
N GLY A 413 -23.53 8.42 24.92
CA GLY A 413 -23.03 9.54 25.72
C GLY A 413 -22.86 10.87 25.02
N MET A 414 -23.27 11.01 23.75
CA MET A 414 -23.31 12.32 23.07
C MET A 414 -24.56 13.09 23.49
N ASN A 415 -24.47 14.41 23.49
CA ASN A 415 -25.61 15.28 23.68
C ASN A 415 -26.12 15.79 22.32
N ILE A 416 -27.34 15.41 21.95
CA ILE A 416 -27.96 15.82 20.66
C ILE A 416 -29.32 16.47 20.95
N PRO A 417 -29.35 17.79 21.27
CA PRO A 417 -30.59 18.51 21.54
C PRO A 417 -31.48 18.61 20.29
N ASN A 418 -30.89 18.80 19.10
CA ASN A 418 -31.65 18.81 17.84
C ASN A 418 -31.80 17.41 17.26
N LYS A 419 -32.94 16.78 17.56
CA LYS A 419 -33.24 15.40 17.13
C LYS A 419 -33.81 15.31 15.69
N ASN A 420 -34.23 16.41 15.12
CA ASN A 420 -34.88 16.51 13.83
C ASN A 420 -34.15 17.51 12.90
N PRO A 421 -32.97 17.19 12.42
CA PRO A 421 -32.23 18.04 11.52
C PRO A 421 -32.96 18.17 10.17
N PRO A 422 -32.81 19.27 9.43
CA PRO A 422 -33.34 19.39 8.10
C PRO A 422 -32.70 18.34 7.17
N ILE A 423 -33.54 17.75 6.31
CA ILE A 423 -33.16 16.77 5.32
C ILE A 423 -33.30 17.41 3.93
N GLN A 424 -32.30 17.23 3.09
CA GLN A 424 -32.33 17.70 1.71
C GLN A 424 -31.81 16.64 0.75
N HIS A 425 -32.62 16.32 -0.27
CA HIS A 425 -32.17 15.50 -1.39
C HIS A 425 -31.29 16.33 -2.31
N CYS A 426 -30.15 15.75 -2.72
CA CYS A 426 -29.15 16.38 -3.56
C CYS A 426 -28.84 15.49 -4.77
N ASN A 427 -28.56 16.10 -5.91
CA ASN A 427 -28.17 15.35 -7.09
C ASN A 427 -26.70 14.89 -6.97
N PRO A 428 -26.41 13.58 -7.00
CA PRO A 428 -25.02 13.07 -6.90
C PRO A 428 -24.15 13.42 -8.11
N GLN A 429 -24.73 13.81 -9.23
CA GLN A 429 -24.06 14.28 -10.46
C GLN A 429 -24.12 15.81 -10.62
N GLY A 430 -24.73 16.50 -9.68
CA GLY A 430 -24.90 17.96 -9.71
C GLY A 430 -23.71 18.71 -9.06
N PRO A 431 -23.86 20.03 -8.88
CA PRO A 431 -22.86 20.86 -8.22
C PRO A 431 -22.86 20.60 -6.72
N ILE A 432 -21.95 19.76 -6.26
CA ILE A 432 -21.88 19.29 -4.87
C ILE A 432 -21.61 20.44 -3.89
N GLU A 433 -20.73 21.38 -4.27
CA GLU A 433 -20.46 22.57 -3.45
C GLU A 433 -21.73 23.37 -3.17
N THR A 434 -22.49 23.68 -4.19
CA THR A 434 -23.75 24.40 -4.06
C THR A 434 -24.73 23.66 -3.16
N SER A 435 -24.88 22.35 -3.36
CA SER A 435 -25.77 21.52 -2.54
C SER A 435 -25.37 21.52 -1.06
N LEU A 436 -24.08 21.36 -0.77
CA LEU A 436 -23.59 21.36 0.62
C LEU A 436 -23.71 22.74 1.28
N ARG A 437 -23.48 23.83 0.54
CA ARG A 437 -23.70 25.19 1.05
C ARG A 437 -25.18 25.44 1.40
N GLN A 438 -26.11 25.00 0.56
CA GLN A 438 -27.55 25.10 0.84
C GLN A 438 -27.93 24.33 2.11
N VAL A 439 -27.45 23.09 2.24
CA VAL A 439 -27.69 22.25 3.41
C VAL A 439 -27.11 22.91 4.67
N TRP A 440 -25.91 23.47 4.56
CA TRP A 440 -25.24 24.18 5.66
C TRP A 440 -26.04 25.40 6.11
N VAL A 441 -26.50 26.23 5.16
CA VAL A 441 -27.33 27.42 5.47
C VAL A 441 -28.64 27.00 6.15
N ARG A 442 -29.30 25.95 5.66
CA ARG A 442 -30.55 25.44 6.29
C ARG A 442 -30.33 24.98 7.72
N ALA A 443 -29.25 24.31 8.00
CA ALA A 443 -28.88 23.87 9.35
C ALA A 443 -28.68 25.08 10.29
N GLY A 444 -27.93 26.08 9.84
CA GLY A 444 -27.64 27.28 10.59
C GLY A 444 -28.88 28.14 10.88
N ASN A 445 -29.75 28.30 9.89
CA ASN A 445 -31.00 29.06 10.03
C ASN A 445 -31.96 28.40 11.04
N LEU A 446 -32.07 27.06 11.00
CA LEU A 446 -32.93 26.32 11.92
C LEU A 446 -32.40 26.38 13.36
N ALA A 447 -31.12 26.15 13.54
CA ALA A 447 -30.50 26.11 14.86
C ALA A 447 -30.09 27.50 15.41
N LYS A 448 -30.16 28.55 14.59
CA LYS A 448 -29.63 29.88 14.87
C LYS A 448 -28.20 29.90 15.39
N SER A 449 -27.40 28.97 14.88
CA SER A 449 -26.01 28.79 15.29
C SER A 449 -25.21 28.18 14.13
N LYS A 450 -23.87 28.31 14.16
CA LYS A 450 -23.00 27.75 13.13
C LYS A 450 -23.15 26.25 13.05
N PRO A 451 -23.39 25.70 11.86
CA PRO A 451 -23.47 24.26 11.69
C PRO A 451 -22.18 23.53 12.07
N GLN A 452 -22.34 22.42 12.80
CA GLN A 452 -21.25 21.63 13.34
C GLN A 452 -20.96 20.38 12.49
N LEU A 453 -21.99 19.81 11.85
CA LEU A 453 -21.90 18.57 11.08
C LEU A 453 -22.88 18.55 9.91
N ILE A 454 -22.45 17.96 8.80
CA ILE A 454 -23.35 17.52 7.72
C ILE A 454 -23.26 15.99 7.63
N LEU A 455 -24.39 15.33 7.84
CA LEU A 455 -24.52 13.88 7.58
C LEU A 455 -24.83 13.68 6.08
N CYS A 456 -23.97 12.93 5.38
CA CYS A 456 -24.11 12.69 3.93
C CYS A 456 -24.48 11.22 3.67
N ILE A 457 -25.64 10.97 3.06
CA ILE A 457 -26.06 9.63 2.66
C ILE A 457 -25.68 9.44 1.18
N LEU A 458 -24.84 8.42 0.90
CA LEU A 458 -24.27 8.15 -0.42
C LEU A 458 -24.94 6.96 -1.10
N PRO A 459 -25.20 7.02 -2.43
CA PRO A 459 -25.84 5.92 -3.16
C PRO A 459 -24.93 4.70 -3.29
N ASN A 460 -23.61 4.90 -3.36
CA ASN A 460 -22.63 3.86 -3.59
C ASN A 460 -21.26 4.22 -2.97
N THR A 461 -20.25 3.40 -3.22
CA THR A 461 -18.86 3.59 -2.79
C THR A 461 -18.02 4.41 -3.77
N GLY A 462 -18.63 5.12 -4.72
CA GLY A 462 -17.93 5.90 -5.74
C GLY A 462 -17.01 6.97 -5.16
N VAL A 463 -15.75 6.95 -5.58
CA VAL A 463 -14.73 7.89 -5.09
C VAL A 463 -15.02 9.35 -5.45
N PRO A 464 -15.47 9.69 -6.67
CA PRO A 464 -15.64 11.09 -7.08
C PRO A 464 -16.57 11.90 -6.17
N LEU A 465 -17.76 11.37 -5.87
CA LEU A 465 -18.72 12.04 -4.99
C LEU A 465 -18.18 12.20 -3.57
N TYR A 466 -17.60 11.13 -3.02
CA TYR A 466 -16.99 11.17 -1.69
C TYR A 466 -15.85 12.18 -1.61
N ALA A 467 -14.96 12.19 -2.61
CA ALA A 467 -13.83 13.11 -2.70
C ALA A 467 -14.28 14.57 -2.71
N GLU A 468 -15.29 14.89 -3.54
CA GLU A 468 -15.80 16.26 -3.65
C GLU A 468 -16.51 16.72 -2.38
N ILE A 469 -17.30 15.85 -1.72
CA ILE A 469 -17.87 16.15 -0.41
C ILE A 469 -16.76 16.49 0.61
N LYS A 470 -15.69 15.72 0.64
CA LYS A 470 -14.58 15.95 1.58
C LYS A 470 -13.80 17.22 1.25
N ARG A 471 -13.53 17.47 -0.04
CA ARG A 471 -12.89 18.72 -0.47
C ARG A 471 -13.69 19.94 -0.02
N VAL A 472 -14.96 19.94 -0.34
CA VAL A 472 -15.85 21.08 -0.03
C VAL A 472 -16.02 21.27 1.47
N SER A 473 -16.28 20.20 2.21
CA SER A 473 -16.47 20.26 3.67
C SER A 473 -15.21 20.76 4.39
N ASP A 474 -14.04 20.25 4.02
CA ASP A 474 -12.80 20.50 4.75
C ASP A 474 -12.13 21.83 4.33
N THR A 475 -12.19 22.20 3.04
CA THR A 475 -11.40 23.31 2.49
C THR A 475 -12.22 24.52 2.06
N VAL A 476 -13.52 24.35 1.82
CA VAL A 476 -14.39 25.45 1.34
C VAL A 476 -15.31 25.96 2.45
N ILE A 477 -16.07 25.09 3.08
CA ILE A 477 -17.08 25.45 4.10
C ILE A 477 -16.46 25.48 5.50
N GLY A 478 -15.60 24.53 5.85
CA GLY A 478 -15.05 24.37 7.19
C GLY A 478 -16.04 23.71 8.16
N VAL A 479 -16.71 22.64 7.73
CA VAL A 479 -17.68 21.88 8.53
C VAL A 479 -17.32 20.40 8.54
N ALA A 480 -17.47 19.75 9.69
CA ALA A 480 -17.28 18.31 9.76
C ALA A 480 -18.36 17.60 8.91
N SER A 481 -17.97 16.55 8.19
CA SER A 481 -18.89 15.73 7.41
C SER A 481 -18.77 14.26 7.78
N GLN A 482 -19.91 13.57 7.89
CA GLN A 482 -19.99 12.14 8.12
C GLN A 482 -20.74 11.50 6.96
N CYS A 483 -20.04 10.68 6.18
CA CYS A 483 -20.64 9.92 5.07
C CYS A 483 -21.06 8.54 5.53
N ILE A 484 -22.21 8.09 5.05
CA ILE A 484 -22.74 6.73 5.20
C ILE A 484 -23.27 6.24 3.87
N GLN A 485 -23.29 4.93 3.64
CA GLN A 485 -23.90 4.34 2.45
C GLN A 485 -25.39 4.08 2.66
N GLY A 486 -26.20 4.29 1.63
CA GLY A 486 -27.64 4.09 1.67
C GLY A 486 -28.06 2.70 2.18
N LYS A 487 -27.33 1.65 1.78
CA LYS A 487 -27.61 0.28 2.27
C LYS A 487 -27.55 0.14 3.79
N HIS A 488 -26.69 0.91 4.45
CA HIS A 488 -26.59 0.91 5.92
C HIS A 488 -27.67 1.78 6.56
N MET A 489 -28.09 2.84 5.87
CA MET A 489 -29.25 3.64 6.27
C MET A 489 -30.52 2.79 6.32
N PHE A 490 -30.81 2.03 5.24
CA PHE A 490 -31.98 1.14 5.23
C PHE A 490 -31.92 0.04 6.28
N ALA A 491 -30.74 -0.52 6.53
CA ALA A 491 -30.57 -1.57 7.53
C ALA A 491 -30.70 -1.04 8.98
N ALA A 492 -30.37 0.23 9.22
CA ALA A 492 -30.46 0.94 10.52
C ALA A 492 -30.01 0.12 11.74
N LYS A 493 -28.91 -0.65 11.61
CA LYS A 493 -28.41 -1.51 12.68
C LYS A 493 -27.80 -0.69 13.82
N LYS A 494 -28.22 -0.92 15.06
CA LYS A 494 -27.74 -0.22 16.26
C LYS A 494 -26.21 -0.27 16.40
N GLN A 495 -25.59 -1.42 16.14
CA GLN A 495 -24.12 -1.56 16.17
C GLN A 495 -23.42 -0.67 15.14
N TYR A 496 -24.00 -0.51 13.94
CA TYR A 496 -23.48 0.39 12.92
C TYR A 496 -23.59 1.85 13.37
N CYS A 497 -24.75 2.24 13.92
CA CYS A 497 -24.95 3.58 14.46
C CYS A 497 -23.96 3.92 15.59
N ALA A 498 -23.68 2.95 16.47
CA ALA A 498 -22.67 3.10 17.52
C ALA A 498 -21.25 3.35 16.95
N ASN A 499 -20.88 2.63 15.90
CA ASN A 499 -19.58 2.87 15.21
C ASN A 499 -19.52 4.22 14.48
N VAL A 500 -20.67 4.69 13.95
CA VAL A 500 -20.75 6.03 13.36
C VAL A 500 -20.66 7.10 14.46
N CYS A 501 -21.29 6.89 15.60
CA CYS A 501 -21.23 7.76 16.77
C CYS A 501 -19.78 8.02 17.23
N LEU A 502 -18.93 6.99 17.28
CA LEU A 502 -17.52 7.14 17.64
C LEU A 502 -16.79 8.17 16.74
N LYS A 503 -17.07 8.13 15.45
CA LYS A 503 -16.49 9.07 14.49
C LYS A 503 -17.09 10.48 14.62
N MET A 504 -18.40 10.57 14.79
CA MET A 504 -19.06 11.87 14.97
C MET A 504 -18.56 12.59 16.22
N ASN A 505 -18.45 11.85 17.34
CA ASN A 505 -18.00 12.41 18.61
C ASN A 505 -16.62 13.11 18.50
N VAL A 506 -15.64 12.44 17.92
CA VAL A 506 -14.27 13.00 17.81
C VAL A 506 -14.16 14.09 16.74
N LYS A 507 -14.97 14.05 15.69
CA LYS A 507 -15.08 15.14 14.71
C LYS A 507 -15.64 16.43 15.32
N LEU A 508 -16.37 16.32 16.41
CA LEU A 508 -16.97 17.42 17.15
C LEU A 508 -16.16 17.81 18.39
N GLY A 509 -14.96 17.24 18.56
CA GLY A 509 -14.06 17.55 19.67
C GLY A 509 -14.24 16.71 20.94
N GLY A 510 -15.10 15.70 20.91
CA GLY A 510 -15.28 14.75 22.02
C GLY A 510 -14.10 13.78 22.16
N MET A 511 -14.13 13.00 23.24
CA MET A 511 -13.14 11.97 23.53
C MET A 511 -13.89 10.64 23.78
N ASN A 512 -13.54 9.59 23.02
CA ASN A 512 -14.26 8.32 23.13
C ASN A 512 -13.85 7.53 24.37
N SER A 513 -12.57 7.36 24.59
CA SER A 513 -11.99 6.66 25.74
C SER A 513 -10.53 7.08 25.93
N PHE A 514 -9.93 6.72 27.03
CA PHE A 514 -8.51 6.91 27.28
C PHE A 514 -7.98 5.79 28.17
N ILE A 515 -6.65 5.63 28.18
CA ILE A 515 -5.96 4.63 28.98
C ILE A 515 -5.93 5.09 30.43
N ASP A 516 -6.11 4.15 31.39
CA ASP A 516 -5.91 4.46 32.80
C ASP A 516 -4.56 5.19 33.00
N PRO A 517 -4.58 6.40 33.62
CA PRO A 517 -3.37 7.21 33.78
C PRO A 517 -2.21 6.48 34.48
N THR A 518 -2.51 5.55 35.34
CA THR A 518 -1.49 4.75 36.06
C THR A 518 -0.71 3.80 35.16
N GLN A 519 -1.26 3.46 34.01
CA GLN A 519 -0.67 2.53 33.04
C GLN A 519 0.12 3.23 31.93
N VAL A 520 0.13 4.56 31.91
CA VAL A 520 0.87 5.39 30.94
C VAL A 520 1.67 6.50 31.64
N PRO A 521 2.55 6.15 32.61
CA PRO A 521 3.26 7.12 33.44
C PRO A 521 4.11 8.09 32.62
N PHE A 522 4.65 7.66 31.49
CA PHE A 522 5.41 8.53 30.61
C PHE A 522 4.61 9.74 30.12
N ILE A 523 3.32 9.58 29.87
CA ILE A 523 2.44 10.66 29.39
C ILE A 523 1.92 11.49 30.56
N THR A 524 1.66 10.86 31.71
CA THR A 524 0.88 11.48 32.82
C THR A 524 1.75 12.19 33.85
N GLN A 525 3.01 11.76 34.03
CA GLN A 525 3.94 12.34 35.01
C GLN A 525 4.49 13.71 34.58
N ARG A 526 4.63 13.97 33.29
CA ARG A 526 5.13 15.22 32.74
C ARG A 526 4.37 15.58 31.46
N PRO A 527 4.22 16.87 31.15
CA PRO A 527 3.61 17.29 29.87
C PRO A 527 4.33 16.64 28.70
N THR A 528 3.59 15.80 27.96
CA THR A 528 4.15 14.98 26.87
C THR A 528 3.27 15.10 25.63
N ILE A 529 3.90 15.35 24.49
CA ILE A 529 3.22 15.31 23.19
C ILE A 529 3.63 14.05 22.42
N LEU A 530 2.62 13.33 21.94
CA LEU A 530 2.83 12.20 21.04
C LEU A 530 2.58 12.66 19.60
N MET A 531 3.52 12.39 18.73
CA MET A 531 3.44 12.75 17.31
C MET A 531 3.54 11.51 16.42
N GLY A 532 2.87 11.57 15.28
CA GLY A 532 2.99 10.56 14.24
C GLY A 532 3.07 11.20 12.86
N ALA A 533 3.93 10.68 11.99
CA ALA A 533 4.11 11.20 10.65
C ALA A 533 4.14 10.10 9.60
N ASP A 534 3.62 10.44 8.42
CA ASP A 534 3.65 9.59 7.22
C ASP A 534 3.76 10.46 5.96
N VAL A 535 4.33 9.90 4.91
CA VAL A 535 4.38 10.50 3.57
C VAL A 535 3.76 9.54 2.57
N THR A 536 2.77 10.01 1.83
CA THR A 536 2.15 9.23 0.76
C THR A 536 2.66 9.70 -0.60
N HIS A 537 3.01 8.73 -1.46
CA HIS A 537 3.55 8.99 -2.78
C HIS A 537 2.54 8.72 -3.89
N PRO A 538 2.68 9.37 -5.06
CA PRO A 538 1.92 9.01 -6.25
C PRO A 538 2.23 7.58 -6.70
N ALA A 539 1.30 6.94 -7.40
CA ALA A 539 1.44 5.57 -7.88
C ALA A 539 2.69 5.39 -8.76
N PRO A 540 3.32 4.19 -8.78
CA PRO A 540 4.41 3.89 -9.70
C PRO A 540 3.96 4.07 -11.16
N GLY A 541 4.78 4.73 -11.97
CA GLY A 541 4.45 5.06 -13.37
C GLY A 541 3.92 6.49 -13.57
N ALA A 542 3.50 7.16 -12.49
CA ALA A 542 3.12 8.57 -12.52
C ALA A 542 4.33 9.54 -12.43
N GLU A 543 5.53 9.06 -12.73
CA GLU A 543 6.77 9.84 -12.60
C GLU A 543 6.78 11.10 -13.47
N ASN A 544 6.15 11.03 -14.64
CA ASN A 544 6.08 12.12 -15.60
C ASN A 544 4.82 13.00 -15.43
N THR A 545 3.97 12.73 -14.45
CA THR A 545 2.72 13.49 -14.27
C THR A 545 2.87 14.70 -13.37
N GLY A 546 4.06 14.94 -12.78
CA GLY A 546 4.30 16.04 -11.84
C GLY A 546 3.51 15.97 -10.53
N ARG A 547 2.86 14.83 -10.23
CA ARG A 547 2.06 14.67 -9.00
C ARG A 547 2.95 14.70 -7.76
N PRO A 548 2.57 15.52 -6.75
CA PRO A 548 3.35 15.66 -5.54
C PRO A 548 3.17 14.48 -4.57
N SER A 549 4.08 14.37 -3.61
CA SER A 549 3.90 13.61 -2.38
C SER A 549 3.21 14.48 -1.34
N ILE A 550 2.48 13.85 -0.43
CA ILE A 550 1.77 14.52 0.67
C ILE A 550 2.34 14.02 1.99
N ALA A 551 2.85 14.94 2.78
CA ALA A 551 3.32 14.69 4.15
C ALA A 551 2.24 15.10 5.15
N ALA A 552 2.01 14.28 6.16
CA ALA A 552 1.12 14.57 7.27
C ALA A 552 1.83 14.29 8.60
N VAL A 553 1.65 15.21 9.53
CA VAL A 553 2.05 15.05 10.93
C VAL A 553 0.82 15.22 11.80
N THR A 554 0.60 14.31 12.73
CA THR A 554 -0.44 14.41 13.74
C THR A 554 0.18 14.50 15.12
N ALA A 555 -0.48 15.19 16.03
CA ALA A 555 -0.02 15.33 17.40
C ALA A 555 -1.16 15.34 18.41
N SER A 556 -0.92 14.75 19.57
CA SER A 556 -1.86 14.80 20.68
C SER A 556 -2.12 16.23 21.13
N MET A 557 -3.37 16.53 21.48
CA MET A 557 -3.85 17.84 21.93
C MET A 557 -4.27 17.86 23.40
N ASP A 558 -4.13 16.75 24.10
CA ASP A 558 -4.59 16.60 25.48
C ASP A 558 -3.64 15.76 26.32
N ALA A 559 -3.74 15.91 27.64
CA ALA A 559 -2.90 15.19 28.59
C ALA A 559 -3.13 13.67 28.64
N LYS A 560 -4.18 13.16 28.00
CA LYS A 560 -4.53 11.74 27.92
C LYS A 560 -4.11 11.10 26.61
N ALA A 561 -3.53 11.87 25.68
CA ALA A 561 -3.11 11.47 24.35
C ALA A 561 -4.22 10.76 23.54
N SER A 562 -5.45 11.25 23.65
CA SER A 562 -6.63 10.68 23.00
C SER A 562 -7.10 11.48 21.78
N ARG A 563 -7.00 12.81 21.81
CA ARG A 563 -7.38 13.69 20.70
C ARG A 563 -6.14 14.19 19.97
N TYR A 564 -6.24 14.30 18.64
CA TYR A 564 -5.11 14.64 17.78
C TYR A 564 -5.46 15.77 16.80
N ALA A 565 -4.52 16.69 16.63
CA ALA A 565 -4.52 17.68 15.56
C ALA A 565 -3.64 17.19 14.41
N ALA A 566 -3.79 17.77 13.23
CA ALA A 566 -3.04 17.40 12.04
C ALA A 566 -2.48 18.62 11.31
N SER A 567 -1.29 18.48 10.76
CA SER A 567 -0.66 19.41 9.82
C SER A 567 -0.35 18.68 8.52
N ILE A 568 -0.55 19.36 7.38
CA ILE A 568 -0.41 18.77 6.04
C ILE A 568 0.52 19.64 5.21
N ARG A 569 1.41 19.00 4.43
CA ARG A 569 2.23 19.67 3.41
C ARG A 569 2.27 18.85 2.12
N VAL A 570 2.28 19.57 1.03
CA VAL A 570 2.52 19.03 -0.31
C VAL A 570 3.98 19.25 -0.64
N GLN A 571 4.66 18.23 -1.09
CA GLN A 571 6.11 18.28 -1.39
C GLN A 571 6.46 17.56 -2.68
N THR A 572 7.72 17.64 -3.10
CA THR A 572 8.23 16.99 -4.33
C THR A 572 7.85 15.52 -4.38
N GLY A 573 7.37 15.07 -5.54
CA GLY A 573 6.98 13.68 -5.73
C GLY A 573 8.11 12.70 -5.39
N ARG A 574 7.78 11.66 -4.62
CA ARG A 574 8.69 10.60 -4.15
C ARG A 574 9.80 11.03 -3.18
N GLN A 575 9.72 12.22 -2.63
CA GLN A 575 10.59 12.62 -1.55
C GLN A 575 10.02 12.07 -0.22
N GLU A 576 10.77 11.18 0.45
CA GLU A 576 10.35 10.57 1.72
C GLU A 576 10.59 11.51 2.90
N VAL A 577 11.72 12.21 2.95
CA VAL A 577 12.03 13.18 4.00
C VAL A 577 11.02 14.34 3.96
N ILE A 578 10.47 14.68 5.11
CA ILE A 578 9.46 15.76 5.23
C ILE A 578 10.18 17.10 5.20
N SER A 579 9.99 17.85 4.11
CA SER A 579 10.73 19.09 3.83
C SER A 579 10.41 20.22 4.81
N ASP A 580 9.14 20.37 5.21
CA ASP A 580 8.65 21.46 6.06
C ASP A 580 8.32 21.00 7.49
N LEU A 581 9.03 19.98 7.96
CA LEU A 581 8.72 19.37 9.26
C LEU A 581 8.82 20.36 10.42
N ALA A 582 9.76 21.31 10.37
CA ALA A 582 9.94 22.30 11.42
C ALA A 582 8.68 23.16 11.63
N GLU A 583 8.11 23.70 10.56
CA GLU A 583 6.87 24.49 10.67
C GLU A 583 5.67 23.64 11.04
N MET A 584 5.56 22.42 10.52
CA MET A 584 4.48 21.49 10.89
C MET A 584 4.51 21.14 12.38
N VAL A 585 5.68 20.85 12.93
CA VAL A 585 5.85 20.57 14.37
C VAL A 585 5.56 21.81 15.21
N LYS A 586 6.01 22.99 14.78
CA LYS A 586 5.74 24.26 15.45
C LYS A 586 4.24 24.55 15.55
N GLU A 587 3.47 24.35 14.47
CA GLU A 587 2.01 24.49 14.47
C GLU A 587 1.37 23.57 15.52
N LEU A 588 1.81 22.32 15.59
CA LEU A 588 1.25 21.33 16.50
C LEU A 588 1.66 21.58 17.97
N LEU A 589 2.88 22.06 18.21
CA LEU A 589 3.31 22.51 19.55
C LEU A 589 2.50 23.68 20.06
N LYS A 590 2.20 24.65 19.20
CA LYS A 590 1.30 25.78 19.52
C LYS A 590 -0.11 25.29 19.84
N THR A 591 -0.64 24.34 19.05
CA THR A 591 -1.95 23.75 19.30
C THR A 591 -1.99 23.04 20.65
N PHE A 592 -0.96 22.25 20.98
CA PHE A 592 -0.85 21.59 22.28
C PHE A 592 -0.85 22.63 23.43
N TYR A 593 -0.05 23.69 23.31
CA TYR A 593 0.00 24.76 24.31
C TYR A 593 -1.36 25.44 24.51
N GLN A 594 -2.07 25.71 23.40
CA GLN A 594 -3.40 26.35 23.43
C GLN A 594 -4.46 25.45 24.10
N THR A 595 -4.33 24.14 23.97
CA THR A 595 -5.31 23.18 24.50
C THR A 595 -4.96 22.69 25.91
N CYS A 596 -3.69 22.56 26.26
CA CYS A 596 -3.21 22.02 27.53
C CYS A 596 -2.72 23.11 28.50
N GLY A 597 -2.48 24.35 28.04
CA GLY A 597 -1.94 25.45 28.85
C GLY A 597 -0.48 25.29 29.28
N ARG A 598 0.22 24.30 28.75
CA ARG A 598 1.61 23.98 29.13
C ARG A 598 2.41 23.57 27.87
N LYS A 599 3.71 23.89 27.87
CA LYS A 599 4.65 23.38 26.88
C LYS A 599 4.95 21.90 27.17
N PRO A 600 5.03 21.02 26.15
CA PRO A 600 5.49 19.65 26.38
C PRO A 600 6.95 19.62 26.80
N ASP A 601 7.27 18.87 27.86
CA ASP A 601 8.63 18.59 28.29
C ASP A 601 9.26 17.44 27.54
N ARG A 602 8.38 16.58 26.96
CA ARG A 602 8.76 15.34 26.26
C ARG A 602 8.07 15.26 24.91
N ILE A 603 8.79 14.84 23.90
CA ILE A 603 8.28 14.54 22.56
C ILE A 603 8.54 13.06 22.28
N LEU A 604 7.50 12.31 21.95
CA LEU A 604 7.59 10.96 21.41
C LEU A 604 7.08 10.98 19.97
N PHE A 605 8.00 10.82 19.03
CA PHE A 605 7.73 10.95 17.60
C PHE A 605 7.78 9.59 16.92
N TYR A 606 6.68 9.15 16.32
CA TYR A 606 6.59 7.94 15.52
C TYR A 606 6.54 8.28 14.02
N ARG A 607 7.41 7.65 13.23
CA ARG A 607 7.58 7.94 11.79
C ARG A 607 7.41 6.68 10.94
N ASP A 608 6.38 6.62 10.10
CA ASP A 608 6.19 5.53 9.14
C ASP A 608 6.79 5.85 7.77
N GLY A 609 6.97 4.82 6.95
CA GLY A 609 7.40 4.91 5.55
C GLY A 609 8.92 4.87 5.33
N VAL A 610 9.73 5.01 6.35
CA VAL A 610 11.19 5.07 6.25
C VAL A 610 11.81 3.69 6.13
N SER A 611 12.63 3.48 5.11
CA SER A 611 13.44 2.25 4.95
C SER A 611 14.74 2.32 5.77
N GLU A 612 15.32 1.16 6.10
CA GLU A 612 16.58 1.07 6.87
C GLU A 612 17.71 1.90 6.22
N GLY A 613 17.80 1.93 4.88
CA GLY A 613 18.79 2.74 4.18
C GLY A 613 18.60 4.26 4.28
N GLN A 614 17.46 4.70 4.80
CA GLN A 614 17.13 6.12 4.98
C GLN A 614 17.21 6.59 6.44
N PHE A 615 17.50 5.69 7.38
CA PHE A 615 17.51 6.01 8.81
C PHE A 615 18.48 7.15 9.15
N SER A 616 19.69 7.12 8.62
CA SER A 616 20.70 8.16 8.87
C SER A 616 20.29 9.55 8.37
N ILE A 617 19.65 9.62 7.20
CA ILE A 617 19.18 10.88 6.61
C ILE A 617 18.01 11.41 7.44
N VAL A 618 17.03 10.57 7.76
CA VAL A 618 15.87 10.95 8.57
C VAL A 618 16.30 11.39 9.97
N LEU A 619 17.22 10.67 10.61
CA LEU A 619 17.77 11.06 11.91
C LEU A 619 18.44 12.43 11.85
N LYS A 620 19.24 12.69 10.81
CA LYS A 620 19.94 13.96 10.65
C LYS A 620 18.97 15.11 10.36
N ASP A 621 18.09 14.96 9.38
CA ASP A 621 17.30 16.06 8.85
C ASP A 621 15.99 16.27 9.63
N GLU A 622 15.24 15.22 9.94
CA GLU A 622 13.95 15.34 10.63
C GLU A 622 14.10 15.62 12.13
N VAL A 623 15.03 14.99 12.82
CA VAL A 623 15.29 15.33 14.24
C VAL A 623 15.83 16.76 14.39
N LYS A 624 16.69 17.20 13.47
CA LYS A 624 17.14 18.60 13.43
C LYS A 624 15.96 19.55 13.26
N ALA A 625 15.05 19.26 12.34
CA ALA A 625 13.85 20.05 12.10
C ALA A 625 12.94 20.15 13.35
N ILE A 626 12.75 19.05 14.08
CA ILE A 626 12.00 19.06 15.35
C ILE A 626 12.69 19.98 16.38
N LYS A 627 14.02 19.89 16.53
CA LYS A 627 14.79 20.76 17.42
C LYS A 627 14.73 22.23 17.01
N GLU A 628 14.77 22.52 15.71
CA GLU A 628 14.60 23.87 15.15
C GLU A 628 13.21 24.43 15.44
N ALA A 629 12.16 23.63 15.29
CA ALA A 629 10.80 24.03 15.65
C ALA A 629 10.69 24.48 17.11
N CYS A 630 11.29 23.71 18.03
CA CYS A 630 11.30 24.05 19.45
C CYS A 630 12.07 25.36 19.73
N ARG A 631 13.27 25.53 19.16
CA ARG A 631 14.09 26.73 19.30
C ARG A 631 13.41 27.98 18.72
N SER A 632 12.69 27.82 17.61
CA SER A 632 11.97 28.93 16.97
C SER A 632 10.84 29.48 17.81
N LEU A 633 10.33 28.71 18.76
CA LEU A 633 9.31 29.14 19.74
C LEU A 633 9.92 29.83 20.94
N ASP A 634 11.03 29.29 21.44
CA ASP A 634 11.80 29.84 22.58
C ASP A 634 13.19 29.19 22.55
N GLU A 635 14.28 29.99 22.57
CA GLU A 635 15.64 29.49 22.52
C GLU A 635 16.00 28.57 23.69
N LYS A 636 15.34 28.75 24.83
CA LYS A 636 15.52 27.92 26.03
C LYS A 636 14.68 26.65 26.02
N TYR A 637 13.74 26.52 25.08
CA TYR A 637 12.85 25.37 24.99
C TYR A 637 13.54 24.17 24.33
N LYS A 638 13.93 23.20 25.14
CA LYS A 638 14.67 21.99 24.74
C LYS A 638 14.00 20.75 25.32
N PRO A 639 12.83 20.35 24.82
CA PRO A 639 12.20 19.10 25.26
C PRO A 639 13.06 17.90 24.87
N THR A 640 12.95 16.83 25.65
CA THR A 640 13.60 15.56 25.35
C THR A 640 12.83 14.81 24.26
N ILE A 641 13.53 14.24 23.28
CA ILE A 641 12.93 13.63 22.09
C ILE A 641 13.25 12.14 22.05
N THR A 642 12.23 11.32 21.83
CA THR A 642 12.40 9.94 21.38
C THR A 642 11.79 9.82 19.97
N PHE A 643 12.60 9.33 19.04
CA PHE A 643 12.23 9.19 17.62
C PHE A 643 12.23 7.71 17.25
N VAL A 644 11.05 7.20 16.87
CA VAL A 644 10.81 5.79 16.58
C VAL A 644 10.32 5.63 15.14
N VAL A 645 11.01 4.84 14.33
CA VAL A 645 10.52 4.44 13.02
C VAL A 645 9.54 3.29 13.17
N VAL A 646 8.42 3.36 12.48
CA VAL A 646 7.36 2.38 12.50
C VAL A 646 7.25 1.75 11.11
N GLN A 647 7.34 0.43 11.02
CA GLN A 647 7.27 -0.29 9.75
C GLN A 647 6.22 -1.40 9.84
N LYS A 648 5.14 -1.26 9.08
CA LYS A 648 4.12 -2.30 8.94
C LYS A 648 4.28 -3.11 7.65
N ARG A 649 4.80 -2.51 6.60
CA ARG A 649 4.89 -3.13 5.26
C ARG A 649 6.17 -3.95 5.09
N HIS A 650 6.37 -4.94 5.99
CA HIS A 650 7.47 -5.91 5.94
C HIS A 650 6.92 -7.32 5.74
N HIS A 651 7.83 -8.30 5.60
CA HIS A 651 7.51 -9.70 5.31
C HIS A 651 7.72 -10.65 6.49
N THR A 652 8.10 -10.17 7.67
CA THR A 652 8.20 -11.00 8.87
C THR A 652 6.80 -11.38 9.36
N ARG A 653 6.59 -12.67 9.62
CA ARG A 653 5.35 -13.24 10.17
C ARG A 653 5.68 -14.13 11.33
N PHE A 654 4.78 -14.17 12.32
CA PHE A 654 4.88 -15.04 13.48
C PHE A 654 3.78 -16.08 13.46
N PHE A 655 4.16 -17.30 13.83
CA PHE A 655 3.26 -18.43 13.89
C PHE A 655 3.38 -19.05 15.28
N PRO A 656 2.27 -19.13 16.06
CA PRO A 656 2.28 -19.81 17.34
C PRO A 656 2.69 -21.28 17.18
N MET A 657 3.51 -21.81 18.07
CA MET A 657 3.89 -23.21 18.05
C MET A 657 2.81 -24.10 18.65
N GLU A 658 2.13 -23.61 19.67
CA GLU A 658 1.07 -24.34 20.36
C GLU A 658 -0.27 -23.61 20.26
N SER A 659 -1.37 -24.36 20.24
CA SER A 659 -2.72 -23.79 20.14
C SER A 659 -3.09 -22.89 21.32
N LYS A 660 -2.51 -23.13 22.51
CA LYS A 660 -2.72 -22.27 23.69
C LYS A 660 -2.15 -20.86 23.54
N ASP A 661 -1.12 -20.69 22.66
CA ASP A 661 -0.45 -19.43 22.40
C ASP A 661 -1.07 -18.66 21.23
N ALA A 662 -2.08 -19.26 20.59
CA ALA A 662 -2.83 -18.67 19.49
C ALA A 662 -4.09 -17.95 19.95
N ASP A 663 -4.50 -16.96 19.20
CA ASP A 663 -5.85 -16.43 19.27
C ASP A 663 -6.84 -17.41 18.56
N ARG A 664 -8.13 -17.11 18.62
CA ARG A 664 -9.18 -17.94 17.98
C ARG A 664 -9.06 -18.07 16.46
N THR A 665 -8.23 -17.26 15.81
CA THR A 665 -7.96 -17.29 14.36
C THR A 665 -6.67 -18.03 14.00
N GLY A 666 -5.94 -18.53 14.99
CA GLY A 666 -4.64 -19.18 14.83
C GLY A 666 -3.47 -18.21 14.72
N ASN A 667 -3.70 -16.91 14.87
CA ASN A 667 -2.64 -15.90 14.94
C ASN A 667 -2.06 -15.78 16.35
N CYS A 668 -0.92 -15.12 16.50
CA CYS A 668 -0.42 -14.76 17.83
C CYS A 668 -1.42 -13.88 18.57
N GLN A 669 -1.46 -14.01 19.90
CA GLN A 669 -2.34 -13.21 20.75
C GLN A 669 -2.00 -11.73 20.68
N PRO A 670 -3.00 -10.81 20.81
CA PRO A 670 -2.74 -9.38 20.96
C PRO A 670 -1.79 -9.12 22.15
N GLY A 671 -0.77 -8.31 21.93
CA GLY A 671 0.26 -8.04 22.91
C GLY A 671 1.55 -8.85 22.74
N THR A 672 1.60 -9.75 21.77
CA THR A 672 2.81 -10.53 21.47
C THR A 672 3.96 -9.61 21.02
N VAL A 673 5.08 -9.67 21.70
CA VAL A 673 6.31 -8.94 21.42
C VAL A 673 7.45 -9.91 21.13
N VAL A 674 8.20 -9.64 20.07
CA VAL A 674 9.46 -10.28 19.74
C VAL A 674 10.54 -9.22 19.69
N GLU A 675 11.56 -9.35 20.54
CA GLU A 675 12.63 -8.35 20.73
C GLU A 675 14.04 -8.95 20.67
N SER A 676 14.17 -10.18 20.23
CA SER A 676 15.46 -10.87 20.15
C SER A 676 15.51 -11.81 18.95
N VAL A 677 16.71 -12.32 18.66
CA VAL A 677 17.03 -13.33 17.62
C VAL A 677 16.87 -12.81 16.19
N ILE A 678 15.78 -12.12 15.86
CA ILE A 678 15.48 -11.62 14.50
C ILE A 678 15.52 -10.09 14.40
N THR A 679 15.87 -9.42 15.49
CA THR A 679 15.99 -7.97 15.59
C THR A 679 17.37 -7.51 15.12
N HIS A 680 17.61 -6.19 15.16
CA HIS A 680 18.92 -5.62 14.82
C HIS A 680 20.03 -6.15 15.75
N PRO A 681 21.27 -6.32 15.28
CA PRO A 681 22.38 -6.84 16.09
C PRO A 681 22.61 -6.12 17.42
N PHE A 682 22.39 -4.79 17.50
CA PHE A 682 22.65 -3.99 18.71
C PHE A 682 21.73 -2.76 18.88
N GLU A 683 20.99 -2.32 17.87
CA GLU A 683 20.06 -1.20 18.00
C GLU A 683 18.77 -1.66 18.70
N PHE A 684 18.05 -0.70 19.27
CA PHE A 684 16.81 -0.96 19.98
C PHE A 684 15.63 -1.04 18.97
N ASP A 685 15.20 -2.25 18.68
CA ASP A 685 14.04 -2.52 17.85
C ASP A 685 13.25 -3.73 18.36
N PHE A 686 11.98 -3.81 18.00
CA PHE A 686 11.10 -4.91 18.36
C PHE A 686 9.92 -5.03 17.40
N TYR A 687 9.31 -6.21 17.37
CA TYR A 687 8.06 -6.47 16.68
C TYR A 687 6.93 -6.56 17.69
N LEU A 688 5.80 -5.92 17.39
CA LEU A 688 4.61 -5.93 18.23
C LEU A 688 3.38 -6.34 17.42
N GLN A 689 2.74 -7.44 17.84
CA GLN A 689 1.43 -7.87 17.37
C GLN A 689 0.37 -7.31 18.32
N SER A 690 -0.09 -6.09 18.10
CA SER A 690 -1.02 -5.40 19.01
C SER A 690 -2.49 -5.75 18.78
N HIS A 691 -2.85 -6.17 17.57
CA HIS A 691 -4.25 -6.36 17.14
C HIS A 691 -4.61 -7.86 17.06
N PRO A 692 -5.88 -8.20 17.31
CA PRO A 692 -6.38 -9.56 17.09
C PRO A 692 -6.50 -9.86 15.59
N GLY A 693 -6.35 -11.13 15.21
CA GLY A 693 -6.59 -11.58 13.85
C GLY A 693 -8.05 -11.35 13.43
N LEU A 694 -8.24 -10.80 12.24
CA LEU A 694 -9.55 -10.64 11.61
C LEU A 694 -9.76 -11.66 10.51
N GLN A 695 -8.82 -11.70 9.61
CA GLN A 695 -8.85 -12.55 8.43
C GLN A 695 -7.41 -12.82 7.96
N GLY A 696 -7.10 -14.07 7.71
CA GLY A 696 -5.76 -14.46 7.25
C GLY A 696 -4.69 -14.38 8.33
N THR A 697 -3.44 -14.23 7.92
CA THR A 697 -2.28 -14.11 8.80
C THR A 697 -2.03 -12.65 9.16
N SER A 698 -1.99 -12.36 10.45
CA SER A 698 -1.70 -11.03 10.97
C SER A 698 -0.26 -10.59 10.66
N ARG A 699 -0.10 -9.30 10.48
CA ARG A 699 1.19 -8.67 10.25
C ARG A 699 1.57 -7.87 11.48
N PRO A 700 2.63 -8.25 12.21
CA PRO A 700 3.12 -7.47 13.33
C PRO A 700 3.69 -6.15 12.83
N THR A 701 3.78 -5.17 13.70
CA THR A 701 4.45 -3.90 13.39
C THR A 701 5.86 -3.91 13.95
N HIS A 702 6.82 -3.46 13.16
CA HIS A 702 8.21 -3.30 13.58
C HIS A 702 8.43 -1.86 14.03
N TYR A 703 8.99 -1.69 15.23
CA TYR A 703 9.37 -0.42 15.83
C TYR A 703 10.88 -0.38 15.99
N HIS A 704 11.51 0.68 15.47
CA HIS A 704 12.95 0.87 15.51
C HIS A 704 13.29 2.24 16.09
N VAL A 705 13.96 2.28 17.22
CA VAL A 705 14.32 3.52 17.91
C VAL A 705 15.59 4.10 17.32
N LEU A 706 15.49 5.29 16.72
CA LEU A 706 16.65 5.98 16.16
C LEU A 706 17.31 6.95 17.14
N LEU A 707 16.51 7.56 18.02
CA LEU A 707 16.96 8.48 19.05
C LEU A 707 16.11 8.29 20.29
N ASP A 708 16.72 8.21 21.45
CA ASP A 708 16.03 8.16 22.74
C ASP A 708 16.72 9.05 23.77
N GLU A 709 16.24 10.28 23.92
CA GLU A 709 16.66 11.23 24.95
C GLU A 709 15.81 11.08 26.24
N ASN A 710 14.73 10.29 26.20
CA ASN A 710 13.85 10.05 27.35
C ASN A 710 14.25 8.84 28.21
N GLY A 711 15.18 8.00 27.73
CA GLY A 711 15.70 6.87 28.47
C GLY A 711 14.69 5.71 28.60
N PHE A 712 13.99 5.37 27.53
CA PHE A 712 13.10 4.21 27.51
C PHE A 712 13.87 2.90 27.66
N ASN A 713 13.35 2.02 28.48
CA ASN A 713 13.70 0.61 28.41
C ASN A 713 12.71 -0.16 27.52
N SER A 714 13.02 -1.41 27.23
CA SER A 714 12.15 -2.26 26.39
C SER A 714 10.72 -2.34 26.91
N ASP A 715 10.56 -2.59 28.21
CA ASP A 715 9.24 -2.74 28.85
C ASP A 715 8.40 -1.48 28.72
N SER A 716 8.97 -0.32 29.01
CA SER A 716 8.23 0.94 29.04
C SER A 716 7.76 1.37 27.64
N LEU A 717 8.62 1.27 26.62
CA LEU A 717 8.24 1.68 25.26
C LEU A 717 7.29 0.67 24.59
N GLN A 718 7.52 -0.64 24.81
CA GLN A 718 6.66 -1.68 24.26
C GLN A 718 5.27 -1.64 24.90
N THR A 719 5.18 -1.50 26.21
CA THR A 719 3.90 -1.37 26.93
C THR A 719 3.15 -0.11 26.52
N LEU A 720 3.84 1.03 26.43
CA LEU A 720 3.24 2.29 25.98
C LEU A 720 2.69 2.16 24.56
N SER A 721 3.50 1.66 23.63
CA SER A 721 3.09 1.48 22.23
C SER A 721 1.91 0.52 22.08
N TYR A 722 1.90 -0.57 22.88
CA TYR A 722 0.79 -1.51 22.90
C TYR A 722 -0.48 -0.88 23.46
N ASN A 723 -0.38 -0.21 24.61
CA ASN A 723 -1.52 0.43 25.26
C ASN A 723 -2.17 1.48 24.35
N LEU A 724 -1.37 2.28 23.64
CA LEU A 724 -1.87 3.28 22.69
C LEU A 724 -2.74 2.66 21.58
N CYS A 725 -2.44 1.46 21.13
CA CYS A 725 -3.21 0.79 20.08
C CYS A 725 -4.67 0.51 20.46
N TYR A 726 -5.03 0.63 21.74
CA TYR A 726 -6.40 0.44 22.24
C TYR A 726 -7.26 1.72 22.22
N VAL A 727 -6.68 2.87 21.98
CA VAL A 727 -7.43 4.16 21.99
C VAL A 727 -7.57 4.78 20.59
N PHE A 728 -7.54 3.97 19.55
CA PHE A 728 -7.88 4.42 18.22
C PHE A 728 -9.36 4.77 18.12
N ALA A 729 -9.66 6.02 17.87
CA ALA A 729 -11.01 6.57 18.06
C ALA A 729 -12.09 6.02 17.12
N ARG A 730 -11.71 5.32 16.04
CA ARG A 730 -12.62 4.84 14.99
C ARG A 730 -13.32 3.52 15.31
N CYS A 731 -12.81 2.73 16.25
CA CYS A 731 -13.29 1.40 16.53
C CYS A 731 -13.02 0.97 17.97
N THR A 732 -13.68 -0.10 18.41
CA THR A 732 -13.51 -0.75 19.71
C THR A 732 -12.66 -2.01 19.58
N ARG A 733 -11.46 -1.84 19.03
CA ARG A 733 -10.45 -2.89 18.82
C ARG A 733 -9.06 -2.30 18.96
N ALA A 734 -8.13 -3.11 19.45
CA ALA A 734 -6.71 -2.81 19.32
C ALA A 734 -6.32 -2.77 17.83
N VAL A 735 -5.65 -1.70 17.42
CA VAL A 735 -5.17 -1.52 16.05
C VAL A 735 -3.72 -1.95 15.90
N SER A 736 -3.30 -2.18 14.68
CA SER A 736 -1.97 -2.72 14.38
C SER A 736 -0.83 -1.71 14.46
N LEU A 737 -1.14 -0.43 14.49
CA LEU A 737 -0.19 0.70 14.56
C LEU A 737 -0.55 1.60 15.73
N VAL A 738 0.44 2.28 16.28
CA VAL A 738 0.16 3.36 17.25
C VAL A 738 -0.73 4.43 16.62
N PRO A 739 -1.75 4.93 17.30
CA PRO A 739 -2.71 5.89 16.76
C PRO A 739 -2.11 7.12 16.11
N PRO A 740 -1.06 7.79 16.65
CA PRO A 740 -0.46 8.93 15.96
C PRO A 740 -0.10 8.66 14.49
N VAL A 741 0.52 7.52 14.21
CA VAL A 741 0.86 7.09 12.84
C VAL A 741 -0.38 6.73 12.05
N TYR A 742 -1.32 6.03 12.65
CA TYR A 742 -2.56 5.65 11.97
C TYR A 742 -3.37 6.87 11.54
N TYR A 743 -3.43 7.88 12.39
CA TYR A 743 -4.05 9.17 12.06
C TYR A 743 -3.30 9.90 10.95
N ALA A 744 -1.96 9.88 10.94
CA ALA A 744 -1.19 10.43 9.83
C ALA A 744 -1.54 9.77 8.48
N HIS A 745 -1.73 8.45 8.46
CA HIS A 745 -2.22 7.74 7.27
C HIS A 745 -3.62 8.24 6.83
N LEU A 746 -4.52 8.45 7.78
CA LEU A 746 -5.87 8.96 7.47
C LEU A 746 -5.83 10.38 6.94
N VAL A 747 -4.97 11.22 7.51
CA VAL A 747 -4.75 12.60 7.07
C VAL A 747 -4.15 12.63 5.65
N CYS A 748 -3.13 11.84 5.36
CA CYS A 748 -2.56 11.70 4.01
C CYS A 748 -3.63 11.26 2.98
N ALA A 749 -4.44 10.26 3.35
CA ALA A 749 -5.52 9.79 2.50
C ALA A 749 -6.61 10.86 2.28
N ARG A 750 -6.94 11.64 3.31
CA ARG A 750 -7.88 12.74 3.25
C ARG A 750 -7.35 13.90 2.41
N ALA A 751 -6.09 14.25 2.56
CA ALA A 751 -5.46 15.38 1.87
C ALA A 751 -5.40 15.20 0.35
N ARG A 752 -5.40 13.97 -0.15
CA ARG A 752 -5.54 13.71 -1.59
C ARG A 752 -6.83 14.29 -2.17
N PHE A 753 -7.90 14.33 -1.40
CA PHE A 753 -9.18 14.88 -1.82
C PHE A 753 -9.23 16.41 -1.76
N HIS A 754 -8.23 17.07 -1.17
CA HIS A 754 -8.16 18.54 -1.10
C HIS A 754 -7.66 19.19 -2.39
N ALA A 755 -7.26 18.39 -3.39
CA ALA A 755 -6.88 18.87 -4.71
C ALA A 755 -8.12 19.25 -5.54
N SER A 756 -8.08 20.41 -6.18
CA SER A 756 -9.08 20.83 -7.14
C SER A 756 -8.66 20.44 -8.57
N GLY A 757 -9.64 20.04 -9.40
CA GLY A 757 -9.42 19.73 -10.82
C GLY A 757 -8.85 18.33 -11.10
N GLU A 758 -8.74 17.44 -10.12
CA GLU A 758 -8.39 16.04 -10.37
C GLU A 758 -9.58 15.22 -10.88
N ASN A 759 -9.34 14.44 -11.92
CA ASN A 759 -10.32 13.49 -12.42
C ASN A 759 -10.20 12.17 -11.65
N TRP A 760 -11.08 11.97 -10.64
CA TRP A 760 -11.09 10.79 -9.78
C TRP A 760 -11.64 9.53 -10.44
N SER A 761 -12.26 9.66 -11.63
CA SER A 761 -12.90 8.56 -12.32
C SER A 761 -11.92 7.61 -13.02
N ASP A 762 -10.69 8.02 -13.26
CA ASP A 762 -9.73 7.20 -13.99
C ASP A 762 -8.27 7.57 -13.60
N PRO A 763 -7.66 6.83 -12.68
CA PRO A 763 -6.26 7.05 -12.32
C PRO A 763 -5.28 6.77 -13.48
N ASP A 764 -5.74 6.09 -14.54
CA ASP A 764 -4.92 5.75 -15.71
C ASP A 764 -5.08 6.74 -16.88
N THR A 765 -6.01 7.70 -16.83
CA THR A 765 -6.31 8.64 -17.95
C THR A 765 -5.63 10.00 -17.84
N SER A 766 -4.56 10.15 -17.10
CA SER A 766 -3.80 11.40 -17.05
C SER A 766 -2.83 11.60 -18.25
N GLU A 767 -3.25 11.23 -19.46
CA GLU A 767 -2.67 11.79 -20.68
C GLU A 767 -3.54 12.98 -21.10
N GLY A 768 -3.24 14.16 -20.58
CA GLY A 768 -3.83 15.38 -21.10
C GLY A 768 -4.26 16.38 -20.02
N ALA A 769 -3.45 17.32 -19.83
CA ALA A 769 -3.52 18.64 -19.24
C ALA A 769 -2.58 18.75 -18.03
N GLY A 770 -1.39 19.26 -18.28
CA GLY A 770 -0.39 19.67 -17.27
C GLY A 770 -0.86 20.89 -16.48
N GLY A 771 -1.95 20.75 -15.73
CA GLY A 771 -2.31 21.67 -14.67
C GLY A 771 -1.81 21.07 -13.35
N VAL A 772 -0.91 21.77 -12.69
CA VAL A 772 -0.52 21.44 -11.31
C VAL A 772 -1.80 21.50 -10.48
N ALA A 773 -2.27 20.35 -9.96
CA ALA A 773 -3.45 20.32 -9.08
C ALA A 773 -3.20 21.26 -7.89
N SER A 774 -4.08 22.22 -7.69
CA SER A 774 -4.01 23.13 -6.55
C SER A 774 -4.60 22.45 -5.32
N TYR A 775 -3.79 22.32 -4.28
CA TYR A 775 -4.21 21.77 -2.98
C TYR A 775 -4.62 22.92 -2.05
N ALA A 776 -5.86 22.88 -1.60
CA ALA A 776 -6.39 23.87 -0.67
C ALA A 776 -6.12 23.49 0.80
N ALA A 777 -5.85 24.48 1.64
CA ALA A 777 -5.68 24.27 3.06
C ALA A 777 -7.00 23.94 3.76
N VAL A 778 -6.92 23.16 4.82
CA VAL A 778 -8.06 22.86 5.71
C VAL A 778 -8.46 24.15 6.43
N LYS A 779 -9.75 24.38 6.56
CA LYS A 779 -10.29 25.57 7.26
C LYS A 779 -9.96 25.55 8.75
N ALA A 780 -9.71 26.75 9.31
CA ALA A 780 -9.29 26.92 10.70
C ALA A 780 -10.23 26.27 11.72
N GLU A 781 -11.52 26.22 11.42
CA GLU A 781 -12.56 25.61 12.26
C GLU A 781 -12.35 24.11 12.52
N LEU A 782 -11.63 23.43 11.63
CA LEU A 782 -11.38 21.98 11.71
C LEU A 782 -10.01 21.62 12.28
N LEU A 783 -9.10 22.58 12.46
CA LEU A 783 -7.72 22.29 12.87
C LEU A 783 -7.59 21.72 14.29
N LYS A 784 -8.57 21.97 15.15
CA LYS A 784 -8.59 21.50 16.56
C LYS A 784 -9.53 20.31 16.79
N VAL A 785 -10.02 19.69 15.73
CA VAL A 785 -10.86 18.49 15.78
C VAL A 785 -10.35 17.42 14.83
N MET A 786 -10.75 16.19 15.06
CA MET A 786 -10.29 15.05 14.24
C MET A 786 -11.18 14.91 12.99
N TYR A 787 -11.22 15.90 12.14
CA TYR A 787 -12.06 15.95 10.92
C TYR A 787 -11.76 14.81 9.94
N PHE A 788 -10.55 14.29 9.96
CA PHE A 788 -10.05 13.22 9.09
C PHE A 788 -10.58 11.81 9.45
N MET A 789 -11.35 11.69 10.51
CA MET A 789 -11.94 10.43 11.01
C MET A 789 -13.12 9.92 10.17
#